data_4383c26189174e1d265f33877168045c
#
_entry.id   4383c26189174e1d265f33877168045c
#
_cell.length_a   1.000
_cell.length_b   1.000
_cell.length_c   1.000
_cell.angle_alpha   90.00
_cell.angle_beta   90.00
_cell.angle_gamma   90.00
#
_symmetry.space_group_name_H-M   'P 1'
#
loop_
_entity.id
_entity.type
_entity.pdbx_description
1 polymer ?
#
loop_
_entity_poly.entity_id
_entity_poly.type
_entity_poly.pdbx_seq_one_letter_code
_entity_poly.pdbx_strand_id
1 'polypeptide(L)'
;MDKTKNVFSKIAEFLGFKRNSKYVNEYIHKANMRSGLFMSAVVALLEVWLVFRQHHKYLNVYWARGGSSYFDFLFTYTSLFWLQMVMGISMFLYCLYYLSKKNSKGLLISILVSSGVGIVLCSFIWKESVIAKYDPANYIDSSLLIGLYCAIFLFHVLVIIASILKYRGKHFEWFHSVAIITIFATCLLIFGVRVSYGDFTSMKKGVANPDYKQIICFLMMAIYVGCLLVWRPYISIAILGAVFLSVYFLLRTFDDSIRYFSEGDRVNYITFFISLVMISTSIFSQRNLEAKKDEELELLATKDKLTGLLAYEYFNNLVNKKVEEENIQKDEYIYLFFDITSFKILNEQRGFEKGNEFLKEVGQILIKHFPDEYISRQSDDHFAVFAKNEDIEEKINQINEEVNHLDPDIRPGVKVGGYLFNRVEVDSHNAMEKARYAFSTLKGMNGSQLYLRYDKEMSNKYKMVQYVVSHIDEAVQKGWIHAYYQPVVFAKDRKLCGVEALARWIDPKYGFLSPGIFVPSLEDSQLAYKLDLAILEIVCKNMRRVLDNGEVIVPTSINFSRADFSVVDIPSEIVRVTSKYNIPTQYLHIEITESALLEEHVDLKEAMNRIKYNGFSIWLDDFGSGYSSFNTLKDYAFDVLKLDLEFLKGFSTNKKSKPLIKAVIDMAKQIDMRTLAEGVETEEQAEFLNSIGCERLQGYLISKPITYEELNDGIANGKFVISKELE
;
A
#
# COMPACT_ATOMS: atom_id res chain seq x y z
N MET A 1 -11.05 -27.28 32.68
CA MET A 1 -11.70 -27.61 31.39
C MET A 1 -11.14 -26.84 30.18
N ASP A 2 -10.68 -25.60 30.30
CA ASP A 2 -10.16 -24.83 29.15
C ASP A 2 -8.79 -25.29 28.59
N LYS A 3 -7.86 -25.72 29.46
CA LYS A 3 -6.54 -26.21 29.00
C LYS A 3 -6.62 -27.49 28.16
N THR A 4 -7.53 -28.42 28.51
CA THR A 4 -7.74 -29.66 27.74
C THR A 4 -8.40 -29.39 26.37
N LYS A 5 -9.38 -28.51 26.30
CA LYS A 5 -9.97 -28.08 25.00
C LYS A 5 -8.92 -27.46 24.06
N ASN A 6 -7.99 -26.70 24.60
CA ASN A 6 -6.91 -26.06 23.80
C ASN A 6 -5.92 -27.12 23.27
N VAL A 7 -5.60 -28.17 24.04
CA VAL A 7 -4.72 -29.27 23.60
C VAL A 7 -5.39 -30.09 22.49
N PHE A 8 -6.68 -30.45 22.64
CA PHE A 8 -7.42 -31.16 21.59
C PHE A 8 -7.55 -30.34 20.29
N SER A 9 -7.78 -29.04 20.42
CA SER A 9 -7.82 -28.15 19.24
C SER A 9 -6.47 -28.11 18.51
N LYS A 10 -5.35 -28.03 19.23
CA LYS A 10 -4.01 -28.06 18.65
C LYS A 10 -3.68 -29.41 18.00
N ILE A 11 -4.08 -30.52 18.62
CA ILE A 11 -3.91 -31.85 18.03
C ILE A 11 -4.76 -31.98 16.76
N ALA A 12 -6.01 -31.51 16.76
CA ALA A 12 -6.87 -31.53 15.59
C ALA A 12 -6.32 -30.66 14.43
N GLU A 13 -5.72 -29.54 14.76
CA GLU A 13 -5.04 -28.68 13.77
C GLU A 13 -3.78 -29.37 13.21
N PHE A 14 -2.95 -29.96 14.08
CA PHE A 14 -1.76 -30.71 13.68
C PHE A 14 -2.10 -31.90 12.77
N LEU A 15 -3.15 -32.65 13.10
CA LEU A 15 -3.63 -33.76 12.28
C LEU A 15 -4.38 -33.32 11.00
N GLY A 16 -4.61 -32.00 10.81
CA GLY A 16 -5.25 -31.46 9.62
C GLY A 16 -6.76 -31.62 9.58
N PHE A 17 -7.42 -31.85 10.71
CA PHE A 17 -8.89 -31.91 10.79
C PHE A 17 -9.55 -30.53 10.75
N LYS A 18 -8.82 -29.46 11.10
CA LYS A 18 -9.33 -28.09 11.00
C LYS A 18 -9.48 -27.69 9.52
N ARG A 19 -10.62 -27.07 9.19
CA ARG A 19 -10.84 -26.57 7.83
C ARG A 19 -9.92 -25.39 7.55
N ASN A 20 -9.19 -25.45 6.46
CA ASN A 20 -8.43 -24.34 5.90
C ASN A 20 -9.35 -23.39 5.14
N SER A 21 -8.89 -22.14 4.94
CA SER A 21 -9.53 -21.21 4.01
C SER A 21 -9.52 -21.75 2.57
N LYS A 22 -10.33 -21.15 1.70
CA LYS A 22 -10.34 -21.50 0.27
C LYS A 22 -8.97 -21.26 -0.36
N TYR A 23 -8.33 -20.15 -0.02
CA TYR A 23 -7.00 -19.77 -0.49
C TYR A 23 -5.94 -20.82 -0.14
N VAL A 24 -5.84 -21.19 1.13
CA VAL A 24 -4.88 -22.21 1.60
C VAL A 24 -5.10 -23.56 0.92
N ASN A 25 -6.35 -23.98 0.71
CA ASN A 25 -6.64 -25.21 -0.01
C ASN A 25 -6.19 -25.13 -1.47
N GLU A 26 -6.46 -24.03 -2.17
CA GLU A 26 -6.04 -23.82 -3.55
C GLU A 26 -4.51 -23.81 -3.68
N TYR A 27 -3.80 -23.17 -2.74
CA TYR A 27 -2.35 -23.20 -2.68
C TYR A 27 -1.80 -24.63 -2.57
N ILE A 28 -2.34 -25.44 -1.63
CA ILE A 28 -1.95 -26.84 -1.44
C ILE A 28 -2.26 -27.66 -2.71
N HIS A 29 -3.40 -27.44 -3.36
CA HIS A 29 -3.75 -28.10 -4.61
C HIS A 29 -2.78 -27.79 -5.75
N LYS A 30 -2.42 -26.52 -5.92
CA LYS A 30 -1.42 -26.10 -6.90
C LYS A 30 -0.04 -26.69 -6.60
N ALA A 31 0.36 -26.74 -5.31
CA ALA A 31 1.62 -27.37 -4.89
C ALA A 31 1.64 -28.87 -5.25
N ASN A 32 0.56 -29.59 -4.98
CA ASN A 32 0.43 -31.01 -5.35
C ASN A 32 0.48 -31.24 -6.85
N MET A 33 -0.15 -30.38 -7.65
CA MET A 33 -0.10 -30.47 -9.11
C MET A 33 1.30 -30.21 -9.67
N ARG A 34 2.08 -29.31 -9.07
CA ARG A 34 3.50 -29.10 -9.42
C ARG A 34 4.35 -30.33 -9.06
N SER A 35 4.14 -30.90 -7.87
CA SER A 35 4.80 -32.15 -7.48
C SER A 35 4.41 -33.31 -8.39
N GLY A 36 3.12 -33.44 -8.73
CA GLY A 36 2.61 -34.44 -9.68
C GLY A 36 3.23 -34.29 -11.07
N LEU A 37 3.44 -33.05 -11.55
CA LEU A 37 4.15 -32.80 -12.82
C LEU A 37 5.57 -33.35 -12.79
N PHE A 38 6.31 -33.09 -11.71
CA PHE A 38 7.68 -33.57 -11.55
C PHE A 38 7.74 -35.10 -11.42
N MET A 39 6.91 -35.68 -10.56
CA MET A 39 6.81 -37.14 -10.35
C MET A 39 6.51 -37.88 -11.66
N SER A 40 5.52 -37.39 -12.40
CA SER A 40 5.08 -38.01 -13.65
C SER A 40 6.14 -37.95 -14.75
N ALA A 41 6.89 -36.84 -14.81
CA ALA A 41 8.03 -36.72 -15.72
C ALA A 41 9.13 -37.75 -15.39
N VAL A 42 9.47 -37.87 -14.08
CA VAL A 42 10.47 -38.87 -13.64
C VAL A 42 10.01 -40.31 -13.95
N VAL A 43 8.74 -40.63 -13.63
CA VAL A 43 8.17 -41.95 -13.93
C VAL A 43 8.23 -42.24 -15.45
N ALA A 44 7.76 -41.31 -16.30
CA ALA A 44 7.75 -41.49 -17.72
C ALA A 44 9.18 -41.70 -18.28
N LEU A 45 10.16 -40.92 -17.85
CA LEU A 45 11.57 -41.03 -18.29
C LEU A 45 12.22 -42.33 -17.82
N LEU A 46 11.96 -42.74 -16.58
CA LEU A 46 12.47 -43.99 -16.03
C LEU A 46 11.93 -45.22 -16.82
N GLU A 47 10.63 -45.20 -17.11
CA GLU A 47 9.99 -46.27 -17.85
C GLU A 47 10.48 -46.33 -19.31
N VAL A 48 10.67 -45.18 -19.96
CA VAL A 48 11.34 -45.13 -21.29
C VAL A 48 12.73 -45.78 -21.22
N TRP A 49 13.54 -45.39 -20.23
CA TRP A 49 14.89 -45.98 -20.07
C TRP A 49 14.84 -47.48 -19.79
N LEU A 50 13.90 -47.93 -18.93
CA LEU A 50 13.73 -49.34 -18.63
C LEU A 50 13.29 -50.13 -19.86
N VAL A 51 12.35 -49.64 -20.66
CA VAL A 51 11.91 -50.24 -21.88
C VAL A 51 13.12 -50.48 -22.84
N PHE A 52 13.92 -49.44 -23.09
CA PHE A 52 15.07 -49.51 -23.95
C PHE A 52 16.16 -50.47 -23.44
N ARG A 53 16.51 -50.35 -22.15
CA ARG A 53 17.57 -51.15 -21.52
C ARG A 53 17.20 -52.62 -21.37
N GLN A 54 15.97 -52.93 -21.02
CA GLN A 54 15.53 -54.28 -20.74
C GLN A 54 15.02 -54.99 -22.00
N HIS A 55 14.71 -54.26 -23.08
CA HIS A 55 14.12 -54.79 -24.28
C HIS A 55 14.94 -55.97 -24.87
N HIS A 56 16.23 -55.77 -25.12
CA HIS A 56 17.11 -56.80 -25.67
C HIS A 56 17.25 -58.00 -24.72
N LYS A 57 17.37 -57.74 -23.42
CA LYS A 57 17.53 -58.82 -22.44
C LYS A 57 16.29 -59.70 -22.38
N TYR A 58 15.11 -59.12 -22.31
CA TYR A 58 13.87 -59.88 -22.27
C TYR A 58 13.49 -60.49 -23.61
N LEU A 59 13.82 -59.89 -24.71
CA LEU A 59 13.63 -60.41 -26.05
C LEU A 59 14.43 -61.69 -26.24
N ASN A 60 15.70 -61.71 -25.88
CA ASN A 60 16.55 -62.89 -25.94
C ASN A 60 16.03 -64.02 -25.06
N VAL A 61 15.56 -63.73 -23.85
CA VAL A 61 14.95 -64.73 -22.95
C VAL A 61 13.64 -65.27 -23.53
N TYR A 62 12.83 -64.42 -24.15
CA TYR A 62 11.56 -64.80 -24.78
C TYR A 62 11.79 -65.78 -25.95
N TRP A 63 12.74 -65.45 -26.83
CA TRP A 63 13.10 -66.38 -27.98
C TRP A 63 13.70 -67.66 -27.47
N ALA A 64 14.57 -67.64 -26.51
CA ALA A 64 15.16 -68.82 -25.90
C ALA A 64 14.12 -69.76 -25.24
N ARG A 65 12.94 -69.26 -24.88
CA ARG A 65 11.84 -70.01 -24.32
C ARG A 65 10.79 -70.46 -25.35
N GLY A 66 11.09 -70.33 -26.66
CA GLY A 66 10.19 -70.75 -27.72
C GLY A 66 9.08 -69.74 -28.05
N GLY A 67 9.33 -68.48 -27.86
CA GLY A 67 8.42 -67.42 -28.22
C GLY A 67 8.04 -67.37 -29.67
N SER A 68 6.78 -67.09 -30.00
CA SER A 68 6.22 -67.23 -31.34
C SER A 68 6.12 -65.95 -32.15
N SER A 69 6.04 -64.78 -31.47
CA SER A 69 5.96 -63.50 -32.17
C SER A 69 6.51 -62.32 -31.30
N TYR A 70 7.03 -61.28 -31.99
CA TYR A 70 7.47 -60.06 -31.35
C TYR A 70 6.33 -59.29 -30.67
N PHE A 71 5.15 -59.41 -31.23
CA PHE A 71 3.93 -58.79 -30.68
C PHE A 71 3.55 -59.41 -29.32
N ASP A 72 3.62 -60.75 -29.20
CA ASP A 72 3.38 -61.44 -27.93
C ASP A 72 4.43 -61.07 -26.89
N PHE A 73 5.68 -60.89 -27.28
CA PHE A 73 6.73 -60.37 -26.39
C PHE A 73 6.40 -58.99 -25.85
N LEU A 74 5.98 -58.04 -26.69
CA LEU A 74 5.63 -56.69 -26.24
C LEU A 74 4.49 -56.71 -25.23
N PHE A 75 3.46 -57.48 -25.45
CA PHE A 75 2.30 -57.54 -24.57
C PHE A 75 2.51 -58.39 -23.30
N THR A 76 3.43 -59.30 -23.33
CA THR A 76 3.65 -60.24 -22.23
C THR A 76 4.74 -59.78 -21.26
N TYR A 77 5.87 -59.27 -21.76
CA TYR A 77 7.04 -58.96 -20.93
C TYR A 77 7.26 -57.48 -20.70
N THR A 78 6.77 -56.62 -21.59
CA THR A 78 7.03 -55.17 -21.49
C THR A 78 5.76 -54.35 -21.29
N SER A 79 4.61 -54.99 -21.28
CA SER A 79 3.30 -54.31 -21.19
C SER A 79 3.13 -53.37 -19.98
N LEU A 80 3.61 -53.79 -18.82
CA LEU A 80 3.51 -53.01 -17.60
C LEU A 80 4.33 -51.71 -17.66
N PHE A 81 5.54 -51.82 -18.27
CA PHE A 81 6.39 -50.61 -18.45
C PHE A 81 5.74 -49.62 -19.42
N TRP A 82 5.14 -50.11 -20.52
CA TRP A 82 4.40 -49.27 -21.47
C TRP A 82 3.20 -48.57 -20.81
N LEU A 83 2.45 -49.29 -20.01
CA LEU A 83 1.33 -48.73 -19.29
C LEU A 83 1.73 -47.65 -18.29
N GLN A 84 2.80 -47.86 -17.55
CA GLN A 84 3.33 -46.89 -16.61
C GLN A 84 3.88 -45.64 -17.31
N MET A 85 4.57 -45.84 -18.45
CA MET A 85 5.05 -44.76 -19.27
C MET A 85 3.88 -43.88 -19.78
N VAL A 86 2.84 -44.50 -20.35
CA VAL A 86 1.65 -43.76 -20.84
C VAL A 86 0.90 -43.09 -19.69
N MET A 87 0.81 -43.74 -18.53
CA MET A 87 0.24 -43.15 -17.33
C MET A 87 1.04 -41.90 -16.87
N GLY A 88 2.37 -41.98 -16.84
CA GLY A 88 3.25 -40.87 -16.53
C GLY A 88 3.09 -39.73 -17.52
N ILE A 89 3.06 -39.99 -18.82
CA ILE A 89 2.85 -38.97 -19.86
C ILE A 89 1.48 -38.32 -19.71
N SER A 90 0.41 -39.09 -19.48
CA SER A 90 -0.96 -38.56 -19.31
C SER A 90 -1.04 -37.68 -18.10
N MET A 91 -0.43 -38.08 -16.98
CA MET A 91 -0.39 -37.28 -15.75
C MET A 91 0.42 -35.99 -15.92
N PHE A 92 1.57 -36.08 -16.61
CA PHE A 92 2.39 -34.90 -16.93
C PHE A 92 1.61 -33.86 -17.74
N LEU A 93 0.98 -34.29 -18.82
CA LEU A 93 0.15 -33.42 -19.67
C LEU A 93 -1.02 -32.85 -18.90
N TYR A 94 -1.66 -33.65 -18.04
CA TYR A 94 -2.77 -33.20 -17.21
C TYR A 94 -2.34 -32.13 -16.19
N CYS A 95 -1.22 -32.35 -15.48
CA CYS A 95 -0.68 -31.37 -14.54
C CYS A 95 -0.32 -30.05 -15.25
N LEU A 96 0.29 -30.12 -16.42
CA LEU A 96 0.61 -28.96 -17.26
C LEU A 96 -0.67 -28.19 -17.65
N TYR A 97 -1.70 -28.92 -18.08
CA TYR A 97 -3.00 -28.35 -18.43
C TYR A 97 -3.67 -27.71 -17.23
N TYR A 98 -3.65 -28.35 -16.06
CA TYR A 98 -4.24 -27.81 -14.82
C TYR A 98 -3.56 -26.52 -14.39
N LEU A 99 -2.23 -26.46 -14.43
CA LEU A 99 -1.44 -25.29 -14.03
C LEU A 99 -1.51 -24.14 -15.05
N SER A 100 -1.90 -24.40 -16.29
CA SER A 100 -2.04 -23.40 -17.34
C SER A 100 -3.25 -22.48 -17.07
N LYS A 101 -3.04 -21.16 -17.15
CA LYS A 101 -4.13 -20.15 -17.07
C LYS A 101 -5.04 -20.17 -18.29
N LYS A 102 -4.57 -20.65 -19.45
CA LYS A 102 -5.33 -20.70 -20.71
C LYS A 102 -5.91 -22.09 -20.95
N ASN A 103 -7.16 -22.19 -21.39
CA ASN A 103 -7.76 -23.43 -21.86
C ASN A 103 -7.21 -23.81 -23.25
N SER A 104 -6.02 -24.42 -23.25
CA SER A 104 -5.36 -24.84 -24.49
C SER A 104 -6.02 -26.07 -25.10
N LYS A 105 -6.63 -25.90 -26.29
CA LYS A 105 -7.21 -27.02 -27.08
C LYS A 105 -6.17 -28.06 -27.43
N GLY A 106 -4.92 -27.66 -27.72
CA GLY A 106 -3.83 -28.57 -28.05
C GLY A 106 -3.47 -29.52 -26.90
N LEU A 107 -3.35 -28.96 -25.66
CA LEU A 107 -3.09 -29.77 -24.47
C LEU A 107 -4.27 -30.74 -24.18
N LEU A 108 -5.50 -30.27 -24.31
CA LEU A 108 -6.68 -31.13 -24.14
C LEU A 108 -6.62 -32.31 -25.10
N ILE A 109 -6.41 -32.08 -26.39
CA ILE A 109 -6.30 -33.16 -27.40
C ILE A 109 -5.17 -34.12 -27.05
N SER A 110 -4.00 -33.62 -26.65
CA SER A 110 -2.86 -34.45 -26.25
C SER A 110 -3.21 -35.36 -25.07
N ILE A 111 -3.93 -34.85 -24.07
CA ILE A 111 -4.37 -35.64 -22.92
C ILE A 111 -5.39 -36.71 -23.35
N LEU A 112 -6.37 -36.34 -24.16
CA LEU A 112 -7.37 -37.29 -24.67
C LEU A 112 -6.74 -38.41 -25.47
N VAL A 113 -5.77 -38.11 -26.30
CA VAL A 113 -5.02 -39.10 -27.07
C VAL A 113 -4.19 -40.01 -26.17
N SER A 114 -3.36 -39.43 -25.27
CA SER A 114 -2.50 -40.24 -24.39
C SER A 114 -3.31 -41.11 -23.44
N SER A 115 -4.39 -40.57 -22.84
CA SER A 115 -5.26 -41.33 -21.95
C SER A 115 -6.10 -42.36 -22.73
N GLY A 116 -6.53 -42.03 -23.94
CA GLY A 116 -7.20 -43.00 -24.83
C GLY A 116 -6.33 -44.18 -25.18
N VAL A 117 -5.04 -43.94 -25.53
CA VAL A 117 -4.02 -45.00 -25.73
C VAL A 117 -3.86 -45.84 -24.47
N GLY A 118 -3.82 -45.23 -23.28
CA GLY A 118 -3.75 -45.94 -22.01
C GLY A 118 -4.95 -46.87 -21.78
N ILE A 119 -6.17 -46.43 -22.07
CA ILE A 119 -7.38 -47.25 -21.96
C ILE A 119 -7.34 -48.43 -22.94
N VAL A 120 -6.96 -48.19 -24.19
CA VAL A 120 -6.83 -49.24 -25.20
C VAL A 120 -5.79 -50.27 -24.79
N LEU A 121 -4.60 -49.84 -24.35
CA LEU A 121 -3.54 -50.72 -23.86
C LEU A 121 -4.03 -51.53 -22.65
N CYS A 122 -4.72 -50.91 -21.66
CA CYS A 122 -5.29 -51.65 -20.53
C CYS A 122 -6.29 -52.73 -21.01
N SER A 123 -7.13 -52.43 -21.99
CA SER A 123 -8.14 -53.34 -22.50
C SER A 123 -7.52 -54.51 -23.26
N PHE A 124 -6.49 -54.24 -24.06
CA PHE A 124 -5.75 -55.30 -24.76
C PHE A 124 -5.00 -56.22 -23.80
N ILE A 125 -4.28 -55.64 -22.87
CA ILE A 125 -3.47 -56.39 -21.88
C ILE A 125 -4.38 -57.17 -20.95
N TRP A 126 -5.57 -56.66 -20.60
CA TRP A 126 -6.53 -57.39 -19.82
C TRP A 126 -6.89 -58.73 -20.41
N LYS A 127 -7.18 -58.79 -21.71
CA LYS A 127 -7.56 -60.02 -22.38
C LYS A 127 -6.40 -61.04 -22.46
N GLU A 128 -5.21 -60.57 -22.83
CA GLU A 128 -4.08 -61.48 -23.14
C GLU A 128 -3.23 -61.83 -21.89
N SER A 129 -3.13 -60.94 -20.91
CA SER A 129 -2.25 -61.14 -19.76
C SER A 129 -2.98 -61.44 -18.45
N VAL A 130 -4.16 -60.87 -18.23
CA VAL A 130 -4.90 -61.00 -16.97
C VAL A 130 -5.78 -62.24 -17.00
N ILE A 131 -6.60 -62.39 -18.05
CA ILE A 131 -7.55 -63.49 -18.16
C ILE A 131 -6.80 -64.81 -18.54
N ALA A 132 -5.92 -64.74 -19.53
CA ALA A 132 -5.21 -65.91 -20.02
C ALA A 132 -4.13 -66.45 -19.09
N LYS A 133 -3.61 -65.63 -18.15
CA LYS A 133 -2.54 -66.00 -17.19
C LYS A 133 -2.99 -66.06 -15.73
N TYR A 134 -4.27 -66.04 -15.47
CA TYR A 134 -4.80 -66.19 -14.10
C TYR A 134 -4.39 -67.58 -13.58
N ASP A 135 -3.52 -67.60 -12.58
CA ASP A 135 -3.05 -68.81 -11.91
C ASP A 135 -3.70 -68.91 -10.54
N PRO A 136 -4.62 -69.85 -10.34
CA PRO A 136 -5.26 -70.05 -9.03
C PRO A 136 -4.24 -70.44 -7.94
N ALA A 137 -3.13 -71.06 -8.31
CA ALA A 137 -2.06 -71.41 -7.37
C ALA A 137 -1.23 -70.17 -6.93
N ASN A 138 -1.33 -69.06 -7.66
CA ASN A 138 -0.64 -67.79 -7.36
C ASN A 138 -1.63 -66.61 -7.38
N TYR A 139 -2.78 -66.81 -6.71
CA TYR A 139 -3.91 -65.87 -6.74
C TYR A 139 -3.56 -64.47 -6.24
N ILE A 140 -2.53 -64.31 -5.38
CA ILE A 140 -2.10 -63.00 -4.85
C ILE A 140 -1.46 -62.14 -5.96
N ASP A 141 -0.53 -62.72 -6.77
CA ASP A 141 0.10 -62.00 -7.88
C ASP A 141 -0.95 -61.63 -8.94
N SER A 142 -1.84 -62.57 -9.25
CA SER A 142 -2.94 -62.33 -10.17
C SER A 142 -3.87 -61.22 -9.67
N SER A 143 -4.21 -61.21 -8.37
CA SER A 143 -5.06 -60.20 -7.79
C SER A 143 -4.40 -58.81 -7.74
N LEU A 144 -3.11 -58.72 -7.43
CA LEU A 144 -2.33 -57.47 -7.45
C LEU A 144 -2.22 -56.92 -8.89
N LEU A 145 -2.04 -57.80 -9.86
CA LEU A 145 -2.01 -57.46 -11.27
C LEU A 145 -3.35 -56.90 -11.74
N ILE A 146 -4.45 -57.58 -11.42
CA ILE A 146 -5.81 -57.16 -11.73
C ILE A 146 -6.06 -55.79 -11.11
N GLY A 147 -5.78 -55.63 -9.79
CA GLY A 147 -5.94 -54.37 -9.07
C GLY A 147 -5.16 -53.22 -9.73
N LEU A 148 -3.93 -53.44 -10.14
CA LEU A 148 -3.09 -52.44 -10.80
C LEU A 148 -3.69 -52.00 -12.15
N TYR A 149 -4.11 -52.95 -13.00
CA TYR A 149 -4.73 -52.61 -14.30
C TYR A 149 -6.06 -51.87 -14.13
N CYS A 150 -6.89 -52.30 -13.19
CA CYS A 150 -8.12 -51.59 -12.84
C CYS A 150 -7.85 -50.16 -12.37
N ALA A 151 -6.85 -49.97 -11.52
CA ALA A 151 -6.47 -48.64 -11.03
C ALA A 151 -5.93 -47.72 -12.16
N ILE A 152 -5.07 -48.26 -13.05
CA ILE A 152 -4.57 -47.50 -14.20
C ILE A 152 -5.66 -47.17 -15.21
N PHE A 153 -6.57 -48.11 -15.48
CA PHE A 153 -7.74 -47.86 -16.33
C PHE A 153 -8.62 -46.73 -15.72
N LEU A 154 -8.95 -46.83 -14.44
CA LEU A 154 -9.74 -45.80 -13.73
C LEU A 154 -9.02 -44.46 -13.75
N PHE A 155 -7.69 -44.42 -13.56
CA PHE A 155 -6.88 -43.21 -13.68
C PHE A 155 -7.09 -42.51 -15.02
N HIS A 156 -6.95 -43.22 -16.15
CA HIS A 156 -7.12 -42.63 -17.48
C HIS A 156 -8.54 -42.12 -17.71
N VAL A 157 -9.56 -42.84 -17.26
CA VAL A 157 -10.96 -42.41 -17.35
C VAL A 157 -11.18 -41.12 -16.58
N LEU A 158 -10.67 -41.05 -15.33
CA LEU A 158 -10.81 -39.86 -14.48
C LEU A 158 -10.06 -38.64 -15.06
N VAL A 159 -8.86 -38.85 -15.63
CA VAL A 159 -8.09 -37.78 -16.30
C VAL A 159 -8.85 -37.19 -17.49
N ILE A 160 -9.50 -38.04 -18.30
CA ILE A 160 -10.33 -37.61 -19.42
C ILE A 160 -11.51 -36.77 -18.93
N ILE A 161 -12.26 -37.29 -17.95
CA ILE A 161 -13.42 -36.58 -17.36
C ILE A 161 -12.99 -35.24 -16.79
N ALA A 162 -11.94 -35.20 -15.98
CA ALA A 162 -11.42 -33.98 -15.37
C ALA A 162 -11.01 -32.95 -16.43
N SER A 163 -10.32 -33.38 -17.48
CA SER A 163 -9.87 -32.50 -18.56
C SER A 163 -11.03 -31.87 -19.33
N ILE A 164 -12.08 -32.66 -19.62
CA ILE A 164 -13.30 -32.16 -20.28
C ILE A 164 -14.07 -31.19 -19.37
N LEU A 165 -14.20 -31.50 -18.08
CA LEU A 165 -14.87 -30.63 -17.12
C LEU A 165 -14.15 -29.27 -17.00
N LYS A 166 -12.83 -29.28 -16.89
CA LYS A 166 -12.04 -28.04 -16.87
C LYS A 166 -12.23 -27.23 -18.17
N TYR A 167 -12.18 -27.89 -19.34
CA TYR A 167 -12.39 -27.21 -20.62
C TYR A 167 -13.77 -26.53 -20.72
N ARG A 168 -14.80 -27.13 -20.12
CA ARG A 168 -16.17 -26.57 -20.03
C ARG A 168 -16.34 -25.52 -18.92
N GLY A 169 -15.26 -25.11 -18.27
CA GLY A 169 -15.30 -24.10 -17.20
C GLY A 169 -15.88 -24.61 -15.87
N LYS A 170 -16.12 -25.93 -15.71
CA LYS A 170 -16.58 -26.52 -14.46
C LYS A 170 -15.39 -26.92 -13.60
N HIS A 171 -15.11 -26.10 -12.60
CA HIS A 171 -14.02 -26.32 -11.66
C HIS A 171 -14.50 -26.95 -10.34
N PHE A 172 -14.21 -28.22 -10.15
CA PHE A 172 -14.32 -28.92 -8.86
C PHE A 172 -12.89 -29.19 -8.36
N GLU A 173 -12.30 -28.26 -7.62
CA GLU A 173 -10.89 -28.30 -7.19
C GLU A 173 -10.50 -29.63 -6.55
N TRP A 174 -11.37 -30.18 -5.68
CA TRP A 174 -11.13 -31.47 -5.06
C TRP A 174 -10.99 -32.60 -6.10
N PHE A 175 -11.89 -32.66 -7.08
CA PHE A 175 -11.86 -33.69 -8.12
C PHE A 175 -10.63 -33.53 -9.02
N HIS A 176 -10.35 -32.30 -9.45
CA HIS A 176 -9.25 -32.03 -10.39
C HIS A 176 -7.86 -32.26 -9.80
N SER A 177 -7.68 -32.08 -8.50
CA SER A 177 -6.37 -32.22 -7.87
C SER A 177 -6.29 -33.44 -6.94
N VAL A 178 -7.15 -33.51 -5.92
CA VAL A 178 -7.05 -34.58 -4.91
C VAL A 178 -7.36 -35.94 -5.49
N ALA A 179 -8.49 -36.13 -6.20
CA ALA A 179 -8.87 -37.43 -6.71
C ALA A 179 -7.88 -37.95 -7.75
N ILE A 180 -7.45 -37.12 -8.72
CA ILE A 180 -6.50 -37.53 -9.77
C ILE A 180 -5.13 -37.88 -9.19
N ILE A 181 -4.61 -37.06 -8.27
CA ILE A 181 -3.32 -37.34 -7.63
C ILE A 181 -3.39 -38.59 -6.76
N THR A 182 -4.49 -38.78 -6.02
CA THR A 182 -4.67 -39.97 -5.18
C THR A 182 -4.67 -41.24 -5.98
N ILE A 183 -5.41 -41.31 -7.10
CA ILE A 183 -5.43 -42.50 -7.95
C ILE A 183 -4.07 -42.75 -8.60
N PHE A 184 -3.36 -41.70 -9.06
CA PHE A 184 -2.01 -41.81 -9.57
C PHE A 184 -1.02 -42.37 -8.52
N ALA A 185 -1.06 -41.83 -7.30
CA ALA A 185 -0.24 -42.31 -6.19
C ALA A 185 -0.56 -43.76 -5.83
N THR A 186 -1.85 -44.13 -5.83
CA THR A 186 -2.31 -45.49 -5.57
C THR A 186 -1.76 -46.47 -6.66
N CYS A 187 -1.77 -46.08 -7.94
CA CYS A 187 -1.18 -46.89 -8.99
C CYS A 187 0.31 -47.15 -8.74
N LEU A 188 1.09 -46.11 -8.35
CA LEU A 188 2.50 -46.25 -8.03
C LEU A 188 2.75 -47.18 -6.83
N LEU A 189 1.94 -47.03 -5.78
CA LEU A 189 2.06 -47.89 -4.57
C LEU A 189 1.71 -49.35 -4.86
N ILE A 190 0.63 -49.65 -5.60
CA ILE A 190 0.26 -51.01 -6.00
C ILE A 190 1.35 -51.61 -6.89
N PHE A 191 1.90 -50.84 -7.82
CA PHE A 191 3.02 -51.25 -8.64
C PHE A 191 4.24 -51.62 -7.78
N GLY A 192 4.65 -50.77 -6.84
CA GLY A 192 5.76 -51.07 -5.94
C GLY A 192 5.55 -52.35 -5.11
N VAL A 193 4.33 -52.55 -4.59
CA VAL A 193 3.96 -53.77 -3.87
C VAL A 193 4.05 -55.00 -4.75
N ARG A 194 3.53 -54.92 -5.97
CA ARG A 194 3.53 -56.06 -6.91
C ARG A 194 4.93 -56.44 -7.37
N VAL A 195 5.80 -55.47 -7.69
CA VAL A 195 7.20 -55.75 -8.06
C VAL A 195 7.93 -56.40 -6.90
N SER A 196 7.77 -55.92 -5.70
CA SER A 196 8.37 -56.50 -4.51
C SER A 196 7.86 -57.92 -4.24
N TYR A 197 6.56 -58.16 -4.45
CA TYR A 197 5.99 -59.51 -4.33
C TYR A 197 6.52 -60.48 -5.39
N GLY A 198 6.63 -60.05 -6.67
CA GLY A 198 7.21 -60.82 -7.75
C GLY A 198 8.66 -61.28 -7.47
N ASP A 199 9.44 -60.37 -6.89
CA ASP A 199 10.81 -60.68 -6.47
C ASP A 199 10.84 -61.73 -5.35
N PHE A 200 9.98 -61.65 -4.33
CA PHE A 200 9.86 -62.65 -3.26
C PHE A 200 9.49 -64.03 -3.82
N THR A 201 8.53 -64.10 -4.74
CA THR A 201 8.13 -65.39 -5.38
C THR A 201 9.23 -66.02 -6.22
N SER A 202 10.03 -65.20 -6.86
CA SER A 202 11.19 -65.65 -7.67
C SER A 202 12.31 -66.23 -6.77
N MET A 203 12.51 -65.68 -5.58
CA MET A 203 13.43 -66.21 -4.55
C MET A 203 12.99 -67.58 -4.05
N LYS A 204 11.69 -67.75 -3.73
CA LYS A 204 11.14 -69.04 -3.29
C LYS A 204 11.36 -70.16 -4.33
N LYS A 205 11.42 -69.79 -5.61
CA LYS A 205 11.69 -70.71 -6.72
C LYS A 205 13.20 -70.95 -6.96
N GLY A 206 14.10 -70.35 -6.15
CA GLY A 206 15.56 -70.50 -6.32
C GLY A 206 16.13 -69.78 -7.57
N VAL A 207 15.36 -68.92 -8.18
CA VAL A 207 15.72 -68.23 -9.47
C VAL A 207 16.52 -66.94 -9.24
N ALA A 208 16.51 -66.39 -8.03
CA ALA A 208 17.17 -65.10 -7.72
C ALA A 208 18.02 -65.20 -6.46
N ASN A 209 19.15 -64.51 -6.42
CA ASN A 209 20.04 -64.35 -5.30
C ASN A 209 19.35 -63.49 -4.21
N PRO A 210 19.44 -63.81 -2.91
CA PRO A 210 18.75 -63.13 -1.82
C PRO A 210 19.33 -61.75 -1.48
N ASP A 211 19.75 -61.01 -2.45
CA ASP A 211 20.18 -59.62 -2.24
C ASP A 211 18.94 -58.72 -1.99
N TYR A 212 18.97 -57.88 -0.96
CA TYR A 212 17.98 -56.96 -0.45
C TYR A 212 17.28 -56.01 -1.45
N LYS A 213 17.34 -56.27 -2.75
CA LYS A 213 16.81 -55.40 -3.83
C LYS A 213 15.30 -55.32 -3.90
N GLN A 214 14.59 -56.22 -3.21
CA GLN A 214 13.18 -56.54 -3.50
C GLN A 214 12.18 -55.57 -2.89
N ILE A 215 12.49 -54.97 -1.74
CA ILE A 215 11.63 -53.97 -1.09
C ILE A 215 11.96 -52.56 -1.60
N ILE A 216 13.11 -52.39 -2.28
CA ILE A 216 13.58 -51.06 -2.72
C ILE A 216 12.55 -50.35 -3.63
N CYS A 217 11.92 -51.07 -4.54
CA CYS A 217 10.93 -50.47 -5.44
C CYS A 217 9.71 -49.95 -4.65
N PHE A 218 9.22 -50.74 -3.71
CA PHE A 218 8.12 -50.30 -2.82
C PHE A 218 8.52 -49.09 -1.95
N LEU A 219 9.71 -49.16 -1.34
CA LEU A 219 10.21 -48.04 -0.52
C LEU A 219 10.38 -46.76 -1.32
N MET A 220 10.91 -46.85 -2.52
CA MET A 220 11.05 -45.70 -3.44
C MET A 220 9.68 -45.11 -3.79
N MET A 221 8.68 -45.93 -4.13
CA MET A 221 7.33 -45.45 -4.44
C MET A 221 6.65 -44.82 -3.20
N ALA A 222 6.86 -45.41 -2.03
CA ALA A 222 6.34 -44.84 -0.77
C ALA A 222 6.99 -43.49 -0.43
N ILE A 223 8.31 -43.34 -0.68
CA ILE A 223 9.01 -42.06 -0.53
C ILE A 223 8.44 -41.02 -1.49
N TYR A 224 8.26 -41.36 -2.78
CA TYR A 224 7.67 -40.43 -3.75
C TYR A 224 6.31 -39.94 -3.31
N VAL A 225 5.43 -40.85 -2.91
CA VAL A 225 4.07 -40.49 -2.47
C VAL A 225 4.07 -39.71 -1.15
N GLY A 226 4.93 -40.10 -0.18
CA GLY A 226 4.96 -39.49 1.14
C GLY A 226 5.69 -38.15 1.21
N CYS A 227 6.76 -37.98 0.42
CA CYS A 227 7.63 -36.80 0.49
C CYS A 227 7.31 -35.72 -0.56
N LEU A 228 6.80 -36.09 -1.73
CA LEU A 228 6.52 -35.13 -2.81
C LEU A 228 5.10 -34.58 -2.78
N LEU A 229 4.14 -35.31 -2.21
CA LEU A 229 2.75 -34.89 -2.11
C LEU A 229 2.42 -34.33 -0.73
N VAL A 230 1.70 -33.20 -0.75
CA VAL A 230 1.23 -32.51 0.48
C VAL A 230 -0.11 -33.10 0.88
N TRP A 231 -0.09 -34.09 1.76
CA TRP A 231 -1.28 -34.75 2.29
C TRP A 231 -1.66 -34.16 3.66
N ARG A 232 -2.95 -34.08 3.93
CA ARG A 232 -3.37 -33.88 5.33
C ARG A 232 -2.88 -35.06 6.18
N PRO A 233 -2.31 -34.85 7.37
CA PRO A 233 -1.68 -35.91 8.16
C PRO A 233 -2.55 -37.16 8.36
N TYR A 234 -3.85 -37.00 8.61
CA TYR A 234 -4.76 -38.15 8.75
C TYR A 234 -4.91 -38.97 7.47
N ILE A 235 -4.85 -38.32 6.27
CA ILE A 235 -4.90 -39.01 4.98
C ILE A 235 -3.58 -39.76 4.74
N SER A 236 -2.45 -39.09 5.03
CA SER A 236 -1.13 -39.69 4.91
C SER A 236 -1.00 -40.94 5.77
N ILE A 237 -1.41 -40.85 7.06
CA ILE A 237 -1.41 -41.97 7.98
C ILE A 237 -2.27 -43.12 7.47
N ALA A 238 -3.49 -42.81 6.97
CA ALA A 238 -4.40 -43.82 6.44
C ALA A 238 -3.85 -44.55 5.22
N ILE A 239 -3.36 -43.81 4.21
CA ILE A 239 -2.85 -44.40 2.95
C ILE A 239 -1.56 -45.16 3.20
N LEU A 240 -0.56 -44.52 3.83
CA LEU A 240 0.72 -45.16 4.11
C LEU A 240 0.57 -46.34 5.10
N GLY A 241 -0.32 -46.19 6.09
CA GLY A 241 -0.65 -47.25 7.02
C GLY A 241 -1.31 -48.45 6.37
N ALA A 242 -2.28 -48.23 5.47
CA ALA A 242 -2.93 -49.30 4.73
C ALA A 242 -1.94 -50.07 3.84
N VAL A 243 -1.07 -49.31 3.14
CA VAL A 243 -0.03 -49.93 2.31
C VAL A 243 1.01 -50.66 3.14
N PHE A 244 1.45 -50.09 4.27
CA PHE A 244 2.36 -50.72 5.19
C PHE A 244 1.78 -52.04 5.73
N LEU A 245 0.54 -52.04 6.19
CA LEU A 245 -0.15 -53.23 6.68
C LEU A 245 -0.30 -54.29 5.56
N SER A 246 -0.64 -53.86 4.37
CA SER A 246 -0.77 -54.77 3.22
C SER A 246 0.55 -55.50 2.93
N VAL A 247 1.68 -54.80 2.89
CA VAL A 247 3.00 -55.38 2.70
C VAL A 247 3.38 -56.29 3.87
N TYR A 248 3.08 -55.83 5.13
CA TYR A 248 3.34 -56.61 6.34
C TYR A 248 2.58 -57.99 6.31
N PHE A 249 1.28 -57.95 5.96
CA PHE A 249 0.47 -59.20 5.84
C PHE A 249 0.95 -60.08 4.69
N LEU A 250 1.32 -59.49 3.52
CA LEU A 250 1.92 -60.20 2.40
C LEU A 250 3.20 -60.94 2.84
N LEU A 251 4.09 -60.28 3.55
CA LEU A 251 5.31 -60.87 4.08
C LEU A 251 5.04 -62.00 5.07
N ARG A 252 4.00 -61.86 5.88
CA ARG A 252 3.62 -62.89 6.88
C ARG A 252 2.97 -64.12 6.24
N THR A 253 2.30 -64.02 5.11
CA THR A 253 1.69 -65.18 4.41
C THR A 253 2.73 -66.13 3.78
N PHE A 254 3.98 -65.67 3.67
CA PHE A 254 5.11 -66.52 3.26
C PHE A 254 5.85 -67.02 4.49
N ASP A 255 5.49 -68.23 4.97
CA ASP A 255 6.10 -68.84 6.16
C ASP A 255 7.64 -68.93 6.06
N ASP A 256 8.18 -69.13 4.88
CA ASP A 256 9.63 -69.15 4.62
C ASP A 256 10.26 -67.76 4.54
N SER A 257 9.51 -66.70 4.26
CA SER A 257 10.07 -65.36 4.17
C SER A 257 10.37 -64.75 5.55
N ILE A 258 9.77 -65.25 6.61
CA ILE A 258 10.08 -64.93 8.01
C ILE A 258 11.53 -65.29 8.34
N ARG A 259 12.13 -66.32 7.71
CA ARG A 259 13.54 -66.69 7.90
C ARG A 259 14.52 -65.67 7.29
N TYR A 260 14.08 -64.88 6.31
CA TYR A 260 14.90 -63.85 5.66
C TYR A 260 14.69 -62.46 6.18
N PHE A 261 13.69 -62.24 7.07
CA PHE A 261 13.41 -60.97 7.73
C PHE A 261 13.85 -61.05 9.18
N SER A 262 15.08 -60.62 9.44
CA SER A 262 15.60 -60.55 10.83
C SER A 262 14.76 -59.62 11.71
N GLU A 263 14.91 -59.71 13.01
CA GLU A 263 14.26 -58.76 13.92
C GLU A 263 14.71 -57.33 13.66
N GLY A 264 15.97 -57.11 13.24
CA GLY A 264 16.49 -55.84 12.84
C GLY A 264 15.78 -55.26 11.59
N ASP A 265 15.44 -56.12 10.63
CA ASP A 265 14.73 -55.71 9.41
C ASP A 265 13.29 -55.27 9.72
N ARG A 266 12.64 -55.91 10.66
CA ARG A 266 11.29 -55.51 11.15
C ARG A 266 11.33 -54.15 11.81
N VAL A 267 12.32 -53.94 12.69
CA VAL A 267 12.51 -52.62 13.35
C VAL A 267 12.78 -51.55 12.31
N ASN A 268 13.67 -51.81 11.33
CA ASN A 268 13.96 -50.85 10.26
C ASN A 268 12.73 -50.53 9.42
N TYR A 269 11.88 -51.51 9.12
CA TYR A 269 10.64 -51.31 8.36
C TYR A 269 9.63 -50.45 9.10
N ILE A 270 9.44 -50.71 10.41
CA ILE A 270 8.56 -49.90 11.27
C ILE A 270 9.12 -48.46 11.40
N THR A 271 10.43 -48.34 11.64
CA THR A 271 11.09 -47.04 11.73
C THR A 271 10.98 -46.24 10.45
N PHE A 272 11.16 -46.91 9.30
CA PHE A 272 10.97 -46.25 7.97
C PHE A 272 9.55 -45.71 7.81
N PHE A 273 8.52 -46.50 8.17
CA PHE A 273 7.13 -46.04 8.06
C PHE A 273 6.84 -44.87 8.96
N ILE A 274 7.28 -44.95 10.25
CA ILE A 274 7.11 -43.83 11.20
C ILE A 274 7.80 -42.58 10.68
N SER A 275 9.03 -42.72 10.22
CA SER A 275 9.81 -41.59 9.63
C SER A 275 9.10 -40.99 8.41
N LEU A 276 8.56 -41.81 7.53
CA LEU A 276 7.85 -41.35 6.34
C LEU A 276 6.57 -40.57 6.69
N VAL A 277 5.81 -41.05 7.69
CA VAL A 277 4.63 -40.34 8.19
C VAL A 277 5.03 -39.02 8.86
N MET A 278 6.13 -39.01 9.63
CA MET A 278 6.64 -37.78 10.25
C MET A 278 7.08 -36.77 9.21
N ILE A 279 7.81 -37.19 8.16
CA ILE A 279 8.24 -36.34 7.06
C ILE A 279 7.03 -35.77 6.31
N SER A 280 6.06 -36.63 5.95
CA SER A 280 4.83 -36.19 5.26
C SER A 280 4.03 -35.16 6.09
N THR A 281 3.94 -35.40 7.40
CA THR A 281 3.26 -34.47 8.33
C THR A 281 4.01 -33.13 8.44
N SER A 282 5.35 -33.19 8.50
CA SER A 282 6.20 -31.99 8.52
C SER A 282 6.05 -31.15 7.25
N ILE A 283 6.05 -31.81 6.08
CA ILE A 283 5.84 -31.15 4.78
C ILE A 283 4.48 -30.47 4.75
N PHE A 284 3.41 -31.15 5.19
CA PHE A 284 2.08 -30.54 5.27
C PHE A 284 2.07 -29.32 6.19
N SER A 285 2.65 -29.44 7.38
CA SER A 285 2.69 -28.36 8.37
C SER A 285 3.41 -27.13 7.81
N GLN A 286 4.58 -27.35 7.18
CA GLN A 286 5.36 -26.27 6.56
C GLN A 286 4.60 -25.60 5.41
N ARG A 287 4.04 -26.37 4.49
CA ARG A 287 3.28 -25.84 3.36
C ARG A 287 2.00 -25.13 3.78
N ASN A 288 1.33 -25.64 4.81
CA ASN A 288 0.14 -25.01 5.35
C ASN A 288 0.47 -23.67 6.04
N LEU A 289 1.63 -23.58 6.73
CA LEU A 289 2.10 -22.35 7.32
C LEU A 289 2.51 -21.32 6.26
N GLU A 290 3.23 -21.75 5.23
CA GLU A 290 3.57 -20.89 4.08
C GLU A 290 2.32 -20.32 3.42
N ALA A 291 1.33 -21.17 3.13
CA ALA A 291 0.08 -20.74 2.49
C ALA A 291 -0.72 -19.75 3.36
N LYS A 292 -0.73 -19.93 4.70
CA LYS A 292 -1.39 -18.97 5.61
C LYS A 292 -0.66 -17.63 5.63
N LYS A 293 0.67 -17.63 5.59
CA LYS A 293 1.46 -16.39 5.51
C LYS A 293 1.23 -15.66 4.18
N ASP A 294 1.19 -16.39 3.07
CA ASP A 294 0.91 -15.81 1.76
C ASP A 294 -0.49 -15.20 1.71
N GLU A 295 -1.51 -15.87 2.30
CA GLU A 295 -2.87 -15.33 2.41
C GLU A 295 -2.90 -14.05 3.25
N GLU A 296 -2.18 -14.02 4.37
CA GLU A 296 -2.06 -12.83 5.22
C GLU A 296 -1.37 -11.69 4.48
N LEU A 297 -0.28 -11.96 3.76
CA LEU A 297 0.42 -10.96 2.95
C LEU A 297 -0.46 -10.41 1.82
N GLU A 298 -1.24 -11.25 1.14
CA GLU A 298 -2.17 -10.82 0.11
C GLU A 298 -3.29 -9.95 0.70
N LEU A 299 -3.83 -10.32 1.86
CA LEU A 299 -4.81 -9.50 2.57
C LEU A 299 -4.22 -8.14 2.96
N LEU A 300 -2.98 -8.12 3.49
CA LEU A 300 -2.28 -6.89 3.84
C LEU A 300 -1.99 -5.99 2.64
N ALA A 301 -1.70 -6.59 1.49
CA ALA A 301 -1.43 -5.85 0.25
C ALA A 301 -2.71 -5.33 -0.42
N THR A 302 -3.87 -5.94 -0.16
CA THR A 302 -5.12 -5.62 -0.88
C THR A 302 -6.17 -4.92 -0.04
N LYS A 303 -6.11 -5.04 1.31
CA LYS A 303 -7.12 -4.53 2.23
C LYS A 303 -6.53 -3.69 3.36
N ASP A 304 -7.22 -2.61 3.71
CA ASP A 304 -6.96 -1.86 4.94
C ASP A 304 -7.33 -2.71 6.17
N LYS A 305 -6.40 -2.83 7.11
CA LYS A 305 -6.56 -3.69 8.30
C LYS A 305 -7.70 -3.27 9.21
N LEU A 306 -8.00 -1.98 9.27
CA LEU A 306 -8.99 -1.45 10.18
C LEU A 306 -10.39 -1.57 9.61
N THR A 307 -10.61 -1.09 8.41
CA THR A 307 -11.92 -0.94 7.79
C THR A 307 -12.31 -2.11 6.89
N GLY A 308 -11.33 -2.89 6.41
CA GLY A 308 -11.54 -3.96 5.42
C GLY A 308 -11.79 -3.46 3.99
N LEU A 309 -11.75 -2.15 3.77
CA LEU A 309 -11.78 -1.53 2.45
C LEU A 309 -10.53 -1.87 1.65
N LEU A 310 -10.44 -1.44 0.40
CA LEU A 310 -9.22 -1.60 -0.40
C LEU A 310 -8.06 -0.82 0.24
N ALA A 311 -6.86 -1.43 0.25
CA ALA A 311 -5.63 -0.69 0.51
C ALA A 311 -5.41 0.33 -0.61
N TYR A 312 -4.93 1.53 -0.30
CA TYR A 312 -4.89 2.65 -1.25
C TYR A 312 -4.06 2.37 -2.51
N GLU A 313 -2.91 1.72 -2.36
CA GLU A 313 -2.09 1.33 -3.51
C GLU A 313 -2.78 0.30 -4.40
N TYR A 314 -3.45 -0.67 -3.79
CA TYR A 314 -4.24 -1.65 -4.54
C TYR A 314 -5.46 -1.03 -5.23
N PHE A 315 -6.13 -0.08 -4.58
CA PHE A 315 -7.20 0.73 -5.16
C PHE A 315 -6.72 1.44 -6.43
N ASN A 316 -5.58 2.15 -6.39
CA ASN A 316 -5.03 2.84 -7.55
C ASN A 316 -4.75 1.88 -8.71
N ASN A 317 -4.18 0.71 -8.41
CA ASN A 317 -3.90 -0.32 -9.42
C ASN A 317 -5.20 -0.86 -10.07
N LEU A 318 -6.26 -1.07 -9.27
CA LEU A 318 -7.56 -1.52 -9.78
C LEU A 318 -8.23 -0.46 -10.64
N VAL A 319 -8.21 0.80 -10.22
CA VAL A 319 -8.78 1.92 -10.98
C VAL A 319 -8.04 2.08 -12.30
N ASN A 320 -6.71 2.12 -12.30
CA ASN A 320 -5.92 2.23 -13.52
C ASN A 320 -6.21 1.07 -14.49
N LYS A 321 -6.29 -0.16 -13.97
CA LYS A 321 -6.66 -1.32 -14.76
C LYS A 321 -8.06 -1.22 -15.36
N LYS A 322 -9.06 -0.77 -14.58
CA LYS A 322 -10.43 -0.56 -15.07
C LYS A 322 -10.46 0.48 -16.19
N VAL A 323 -9.73 1.58 -16.02
CA VAL A 323 -9.61 2.66 -17.02
C VAL A 323 -8.95 2.16 -18.32
N GLU A 324 -7.97 1.26 -18.23
CA GLU A 324 -7.30 0.67 -19.41
C GLU A 324 -8.16 -0.37 -20.13
N GLU A 325 -8.85 -1.23 -19.37
CA GLU A 325 -9.63 -2.36 -19.92
C GLU A 325 -11.02 -1.94 -20.42
N GLU A 326 -11.65 -0.97 -19.76
CA GLU A 326 -12.98 -0.47 -20.09
C GLU A 326 -12.88 0.84 -20.89
N ASN A 327 -13.75 1.02 -21.89
CA ASN A 327 -13.78 2.24 -22.68
C ASN A 327 -14.60 3.33 -21.98
N ILE A 328 -14.15 3.74 -20.77
CA ILE A 328 -14.82 4.75 -19.94
C ILE A 328 -14.87 6.08 -20.67
N GLN A 329 -16.04 6.70 -20.75
CA GLN A 329 -16.22 8.01 -21.37
C GLN A 329 -15.76 9.12 -20.42
N LYS A 330 -15.43 10.28 -21.00
CA LYS A 330 -15.12 11.47 -20.22
C LYS A 330 -16.32 11.83 -19.33
N ASP A 331 -16.03 12.20 -18.07
CA ASP A 331 -17.01 12.61 -17.06
C ASP A 331 -18.02 11.52 -16.62
N GLU A 332 -17.86 10.25 -17.08
CA GLU A 332 -18.69 9.12 -16.68
C GLU A 332 -18.40 8.66 -15.23
N TYR A 333 -17.17 8.77 -14.80
CA TYR A 333 -16.70 8.45 -13.45
C TYR A 333 -16.12 9.65 -12.74
N ILE A 334 -16.09 9.59 -11.42
CA ILE A 334 -15.55 10.63 -10.55
C ILE A 334 -14.62 10.04 -9.50
N TYR A 335 -13.54 10.73 -9.21
CA TYR A 335 -12.68 10.51 -8.06
C TYR A 335 -13.17 11.40 -6.92
N LEU A 336 -13.39 10.84 -5.74
CA LEU A 336 -13.84 11.54 -4.55
C LEU A 336 -12.85 11.31 -3.42
N PHE A 337 -12.41 12.40 -2.81
CA PHE A 337 -11.60 12.42 -1.62
C PHE A 337 -12.45 12.89 -0.44
N PHE A 338 -12.62 12.02 0.57
CA PHE A 338 -13.38 12.28 1.78
C PHE A 338 -12.46 12.53 2.96
N ASP A 339 -12.77 13.53 3.75
CA ASP A 339 -12.17 13.85 5.06
C ASP A 339 -13.29 13.88 6.10
N ILE A 340 -13.01 13.34 7.27
CA ILE A 340 -13.98 13.31 8.37
C ILE A 340 -13.75 14.52 9.28
N THR A 341 -14.72 15.43 9.31
CA THR A 341 -14.64 16.60 10.18
C THR A 341 -14.78 16.21 11.64
N SER A 342 -14.07 16.92 12.53
CA SER A 342 -14.11 16.71 14.00
C SER A 342 -13.60 15.34 14.47
N PHE A 343 -12.95 14.53 13.62
CA PHE A 343 -12.43 13.21 14.01
C PHE A 343 -11.37 13.29 15.12
N LYS A 344 -10.52 14.32 15.11
CA LYS A 344 -9.55 14.57 16.19
C LYS A 344 -10.26 14.78 17.54
N ILE A 345 -11.33 15.58 17.57
CA ILE A 345 -12.14 15.83 18.77
C ILE A 345 -12.79 14.53 19.26
N LEU A 346 -13.28 13.71 18.33
CA LEU A 346 -13.86 12.41 18.64
C LEU A 346 -12.83 11.50 19.34
N ASN A 347 -11.60 11.42 18.81
CA ASN A 347 -10.53 10.66 19.43
C ASN A 347 -10.14 11.20 20.83
N GLU A 348 -10.07 12.52 21.00
CA GLU A 348 -9.75 13.14 22.28
C GLU A 348 -10.83 12.89 23.34
N GLN A 349 -12.11 12.92 22.97
CA GLN A 349 -13.22 12.76 23.91
C GLN A 349 -13.64 11.30 24.14
N ARG A 350 -13.56 10.43 23.12
CA ARG A 350 -14.06 9.04 23.16
C ARG A 350 -12.93 7.99 23.18
N GLY A 351 -11.69 8.40 22.90
CA GLY A 351 -10.53 7.51 22.81
C GLY A 351 -10.38 6.84 21.46
N PHE A 352 -9.15 6.39 21.15
CA PHE A 352 -8.78 5.80 19.85
C PHE A 352 -9.55 4.53 19.49
N GLU A 353 -9.98 3.69 20.47
CA GLU A 353 -10.77 2.48 20.16
C GLU A 353 -12.12 2.85 19.56
N LYS A 354 -12.80 3.87 20.13
CA LYS A 354 -14.06 4.38 19.57
C LYS A 354 -13.87 5.07 18.23
N GLY A 355 -12.77 5.82 18.04
CA GLY A 355 -12.40 6.37 16.75
C GLY A 355 -12.22 5.28 15.69
N ASN A 356 -11.60 4.17 16.04
CA ASN A 356 -11.44 3.01 15.15
C ASN A 356 -12.77 2.33 14.80
N GLU A 357 -13.70 2.20 15.77
CA GLU A 357 -15.06 1.70 15.51
C GLU A 357 -15.80 2.63 14.55
N PHE A 358 -15.74 3.94 14.82
CA PHE A 358 -16.33 4.97 13.97
C PHE A 358 -15.84 4.90 12.52
N LEU A 359 -14.52 4.77 12.29
CA LEU A 359 -13.97 4.63 10.93
C LEU A 359 -14.47 3.39 10.20
N LYS A 360 -14.71 2.27 10.92
CA LYS A 360 -15.33 1.07 10.34
C LYS A 360 -16.76 1.35 9.90
N GLU A 361 -17.54 2.04 10.73
CA GLU A 361 -18.92 2.40 10.41
C GLU A 361 -19.00 3.35 9.22
N VAL A 362 -18.13 4.36 9.15
CA VAL A 362 -17.99 5.24 7.97
C VAL A 362 -17.68 4.42 6.72
N GLY A 363 -16.76 3.45 6.81
CA GLY A 363 -16.45 2.53 5.70
C GLY A 363 -17.70 1.76 5.22
N GLN A 364 -18.56 1.31 6.13
CA GLN A 364 -19.82 0.61 5.77
C GLN A 364 -20.84 1.57 5.15
N ILE A 365 -20.92 2.81 5.63
CA ILE A 365 -21.77 3.85 5.03
C ILE A 365 -21.33 4.11 3.57
N LEU A 366 -20.02 4.25 3.34
CA LEU A 366 -19.50 4.44 1.98
C LEU A 366 -19.86 3.24 1.06
N ILE A 367 -19.69 1.99 1.53
CA ILE A 367 -20.08 0.79 0.76
C ILE A 367 -21.58 0.81 0.42
N LYS A 368 -22.42 1.24 1.35
CA LYS A 368 -23.88 1.32 1.17
C LYS A 368 -24.26 2.31 0.05
N HIS A 369 -23.60 3.48 0.00
CA HIS A 369 -23.90 4.53 -0.97
C HIS A 369 -23.19 4.36 -2.32
N PHE A 370 -22.10 3.58 -2.36
CA PHE A 370 -21.32 3.27 -3.56
C PHE A 370 -21.17 1.75 -3.74
N PRO A 371 -22.28 1.01 -3.89
CA PRO A 371 -22.23 -0.44 -4.08
C PRO A 371 -21.49 -0.78 -5.38
N ASP A 372 -20.67 -1.83 -5.34
CA ASP A 372 -19.89 -2.34 -6.48
C ASP A 372 -18.84 -1.36 -7.05
N GLU A 373 -18.57 -0.27 -6.36
CA GLU A 373 -17.55 0.72 -6.74
C GLU A 373 -16.26 0.55 -5.93
N TYR A 374 -15.19 1.20 -6.35
CA TYR A 374 -13.91 1.10 -5.66
C TYR A 374 -13.83 2.11 -4.52
N ILE A 375 -13.65 1.60 -3.29
CA ILE A 375 -13.55 2.38 -2.06
C ILE A 375 -12.29 1.98 -1.32
N SER A 376 -11.53 2.97 -0.89
CA SER A 376 -10.30 2.78 -0.13
C SER A 376 -10.24 3.70 1.08
N ARG A 377 -9.55 3.28 2.11
CA ARG A 377 -9.05 4.17 3.16
C ARG A 377 -7.60 4.51 2.85
N GLN A 378 -7.30 5.80 2.68
CA GLN A 378 -5.95 6.26 2.32
C GLN A 378 -5.05 6.34 3.55
N SER A 379 -5.49 7.06 4.59
CA SER A 379 -4.79 7.21 5.87
C SER A 379 -5.74 7.81 6.89
N ASP A 380 -5.46 7.69 8.16
CA ASP A 380 -6.17 8.30 9.29
C ASP A 380 -7.70 8.35 9.09
N ASP A 381 -8.25 9.51 8.81
CA ASP A 381 -9.67 9.79 8.57
C ASP A 381 -10.00 10.09 7.10
N HIS A 382 -9.10 9.78 6.18
CA HIS A 382 -9.25 10.03 4.75
C HIS A 382 -9.69 8.78 3.98
N PHE A 383 -10.70 8.95 3.11
CA PHE A 383 -11.19 7.87 2.23
C PHE A 383 -11.16 8.34 0.78
N ALA A 384 -10.91 7.40 -0.12
CA ALA A 384 -10.92 7.59 -1.56
C ALA A 384 -12.00 6.72 -2.19
N VAL A 385 -12.78 7.29 -3.10
CA VAL A 385 -13.81 6.59 -3.85
C VAL A 385 -13.63 6.87 -5.35
N PHE A 386 -13.74 5.83 -6.17
CA PHE A 386 -13.86 5.96 -7.62
C PHE A 386 -15.18 5.33 -8.03
N ALA A 387 -16.13 6.15 -8.47
CA ALA A 387 -17.51 5.76 -8.70
C ALA A 387 -18.08 6.43 -9.96
N LYS A 388 -19.22 5.92 -10.44
CA LYS A 388 -19.99 6.59 -11.49
C LYS A 388 -20.44 7.97 -11.03
N ASN A 389 -20.40 8.93 -11.94
CA ASN A 389 -20.79 10.32 -11.68
C ASN A 389 -22.30 10.50 -11.73
N GLU A 390 -23.00 9.84 -10.81
CA GLU A 390 -24.47 9.86 -10.70
C GLU A 390 -24.88 10.28 -9.30
N ASP A 391 -25.66 11.36 -9.17
CA ASP A 391 -26.27 11.86 -7.93
C ASP A 391 -25.26 12.08 -6.77
N ILE A 392 -24.05 12.52 -7.12
CA ILE A 392 -22.91 12.62 -6.18
C ILE A 392 -23.21 13.56 -5.01
N GLU A 393 -23.77 14.73 -5.27
CA GLU A 393 -24.07 15.71 -4.21
C GLU A 393 -25.15 15.19 -3.26
N GLU A 394 -26.18 14.50 -3.79
CA GLU A 394 -27.23 13.90 -2.96
C GLU A 394 -26.66 12.78 -2.08
N LYS A 395 -25.84 11.89 -2.67
CA LYS A 395 -25.16 10.82 -1.92
C LYS A 395 -24.27 11.39 -0.80
N ILE A 396 -23.51 12.45 -1.08
CA ILE A 396 -22.64 13.09 -0.07
C ILE A 396 -23.48 13.68 1.07
N ASN A 397 -24.61 14.33 0.77
CA ASN A 397 -25.50 14.85 1.80
C ASN A 397 -26.07 13.73 2.68
N GLN A 398 -26.52 12.62 2.08
CA GLN A 398 -27.01 11.45 2.83
C GLN A 398 -25.91 10.82 3.69
N ILE A 399 -24.69 10.66 3.14
CA ILE A 399 -23.54 10.16 3.88
C ILE A 399 -23.21 11.07 5.07
N ASN A 400 -23.22 12.39 4.88
CA ASN A 400 -22.97 13.34 5.95
C ASN A 400 -24.02 13.25 7.07
N GLU A 401 -25.29 13.09 6.73
CA GLU A 401 -26.36 12.88 7.72
C GLU A 401 -26.16 11.58 8.51
N GLU A 402 -25.84 10.47 7.83
CA GLU A 402 -25.59 9.20 8.51
C GLU A 402 -24.36 9.26 9.41
N VAL A 403 -23.28 9.90 8.96
CA VAL A 403 -22.04 10.09 9.75
C VAL A 403 -22.29 10.99 10.96
N ASN A 404 -23.07 12.06 10.82
CA ASN A 404 -23.47 12.94 11.95
C ASN A 404 -24.24 12.17 13.04
N HIS A 405 -25.01 11.14 12.66
CA HIS A 405 -25.80 10.34 13.60
C HIS A 405 -24.98 9.30 14.37
N LEU A 406 -23.74 9.00 13.96
CA LEU A 406 -22.87 8.05 14.65
C LEU A 406 -22.41 8.55 16.03
N ASP A 407 -22.24 9.86 16.19
CA ASP A 407 -22.04 10.51 17.52
C ASP A 407 -22.84 11.83 17.59
N PRO A 408 -24.07 11.82 18.17
CA PRO A 408 -24.95 12.99 18.21
C PRO A 408 -24.41 14.18 19.03
N ASP A 409 -23.45 13.96 19.93
CA ASP A 409 -22.88 15.00 20.78
C ASP A 409 -21.81 15.79 20.01
N ILE A 410 -20.91 15.09 19.28
CA ILE A 410 -19.80 15.70 18.53
C ILE A 410 -20.24 16.12 17.13
N ARG A 411 -21.19 15.37 16.55
CA ARG A 411 -21.70 15.53 15.19
C ARG A 411 -20.57 15.60 14.14
N PRO A 412 -19.75 14.56 14.04
CA PRO A 412 -18.75 14.48 13.00
C PRO A 412 -19.44 14.45 11.63
N GLY A 413 -18.84 15.08 10.64
CA GLY A 413 -19.39 15.12 9.29
C GLY A 413 -18.36 14.75 8.24
N VAL A 414 -18.69 14.99 6.98
CA VAL A 414 -17.74 14.78 5.86
C VAL A 414 -17.54 16.07 5.08
N LYS A 415 -16.32 16.30 4.60
CA LYS A 415 -16.01 17.23 3.52
C LYS A 415 -15.39 16.47 2.36
N VAL A 416 -15.82 16.78 1.14
CA VAL A 416 -15.50 15.97 -0.03
C VAL A 416 -14.99 16.83 -1.18
N GLY A 417 -13.82 16.49 -1.71
CA GLY A 417 -13.34 17.02 -2.97
C GLY A 417 -13.58 16.02 -4.09
N GLY A 418 -13.97 16.51 -5.27
CA GLY A 418 -14.25 15.67 -6.44
C GLY A 418 -13.46 16.05 -7.67
N TYR A 419 -13.01 15.04 -8.45
CA TYR A 419 -12.39 15.24 -9.77
C TYR A 419 -13.04 14.32 -10.79
N LEU A 420 -13.61 14.91 -11.85
CA LEU A 420 -14.22 14.17 -12.95
C LEU A 420 -13.15 13.45 -13.79
N PHE A 421 -13.41 12.20 -14.11
CA PHE A 421 -12.52 11.40 -14.94
C PHE A 421 -12.28 12.06 -16.30
N ASN A 422 -11.00 12.16 -16.67
CA ASN A 422 -10.59 12.65 -17.99
C ASN A 422 -9.53 11.70 -18.55
N ARG A 423 -9.80 11.11 -19.70
CA ARG A 423 -8.94 10.11 -20.35
C ARG A 423 -7.53 10.58 -20.69
N VAL A 424 -7.30 11.89 -20.77
CA VAL A 424 -5.98 12.50 -21.03
C VAL A 424 -5.05 12.36 -19.80
N GLU A 425 -5.62 12.16 -18.62
CA GLU A 425 -4.92 12.03 -17.35
C GLU A 425 -5.19 10.65 -16.74
N VAL A 426 -4.47 9.66 -17.23
CA VAL A 426 -4.74 8.23 -16.99
C VAL A 426 -4.32 7.74 -15.59
N ASP A 427 -3.48 8.49 -14.86
CA ASP A 427 -2.98 8.05 -13.55
C ASP A 427 -3.95 8.37 -12.41
N SER A 428 -4.46 7.32 -11.76
CA SER A 428 -5.39 7.40 -10.63
C SER A 428 -4.82 8.22 -9.46
N HIS A 429 -3.52 8.13 -9.19
CA HIS A 429 -2.89 8.88 -8.12
C HIS A 429 -2.96 10.38 -8.37
N ASN A 430 -2.59 10.84 -9.57
CA ASN A 430 -2.67 12.25 -9.96
C ASN A 430 -4.11 12.78 -9.99
N ALA A 431 -5.06 11.93 -10.39
CA ALA A 431 -6.48 12.28 -10.37
C ALA A 431 -7.00 12.47 -8.94
N MET A 432 -6.59 11.60 -8.01
CA MET A 432 -6.95 11.70 -6.60
C MET A 432 -6.32 12.92 -5.92
N GLU A 433 -5.09 13.31 -6.28
CA GLU A 433 -4.46 14.54 -5.80
C GLU A 433 -5.25 15.81 -6.20
N LYS A 434 -5.89 15.81 -7.38
CA LYS A 434 -6.78 16.91 -7.78
C LYS A 434 -8.07 16.92 -6.95
N ALA A 435 -8.66 15.77 -6.68
CA ALA A 435 -9.80 15.68 -5.77
C ALA A 435 -9.42 16.18 -4.37
N ARG A 436 -8.24 15.81 -3.86
CA ARG A 436 -7.69 16.30 -2.60
C ARG A 436 -7.45 17.82 -2.60
N TYR A 437 -6.97 18.38 -3.70
CA TYR A 437 -6.81 19.83 -3.85
C TYR A 437 -8.17 20.56 -3.79
N ALA A 438 -9.21 20.03 -4.43
CA ALA A 438 -10.56 20.58 -4.31
C ALA A 438 -11.06 20.55 -2.86
N PHE A 439 -10.81 19.45 -2.14
CA PHE A 439 -11.11 19.36 -0.71
C PHE A 439 -10.33 20.39 0.11
N SER A 440 -9.02 20.57 -0.10
CA SER A 440 -8.23 21.56 0.66
C SER A 440 -8.73 22.98 0.44
N THR A 441 -9.16 23.30 -0.76
CA THR A 441 -9.82 24.60 -1.09
C THR A 441 -11.13 24.74 -0.32
N LEU A 442 -11.96 23.69 -0.25
CA LEU A 442 -13.21 23.67 0.51
C LEU A 442 -12.98 23.83 2.02
N LYS A 443 -11.91 23.26 2.55
CA LYS A 443 -11.55 23.38 3.97
C LYS A 443 -11.21 24.81 4.37
N GLY A 444 -10.61 25.59 3.46
CA GLY A 444 -10.29 27.02 3.65
C GLY A 444 -11.50 27.97 3.49
N MET A 445 -12.63 27.48 3.00
CA MET A 445 -13.85 28.27 2.85
C MET A 445 -14.70 28.25 4.13
N ASN A 446 -15.01 29.40 4.69
CA ASN A 446 -15.97 29.53 5.80
C ASN A 446 -17.40 29.32 5.29
N GLY A 447 -17.90 28.06 5.29
CA GLY A 447 -19.26 27.77 4.83
C GLY A 447 -19.73 26.35 5.15
N SER A 448 -21.04 26.13 5.01
CA SER A 448 -21.72 24.83 5.20
C SER A 448 -21.58 23.88 4.00
N GLN A 449 -20.78 24.24 2.99
CA GLN A 449 -20.61 23.44 1.80
C GLN A 449 -19.86 22.14 2.12
N LEU A 450 -20.40 20.99 1.69
CA LEU A 450 -19.83 19.67 1.95
C LEU A 450 -18.99 19.14 0.79
N TYR A 451 -19.23 19.65 -0.40
CA TYR A 451 -18.63 19.12 -1.63
C TYR A 451 -18.12 20.24 -2.53
N LEU A 452 -16.94 20.05 -3.09
CA LEU A 452 -16.38 20.94 -4.08
C LEU A 452 -15.73 20.11 -5.20
N ARG A 453 -16.08 20.46 -6.44
CA ARG A 453 -15.52 19.79 -7.62
C ARG A 453 -14.36 20.59 -8.17
N TYR A 454 -13.26 19.91 -8.48
CA TYR A 454 -12.09 20.48 -9.15
C TYR A 454 -12.49 21.04 -10.53
N ASP A 455 -12.23 22.28 -10.76
CA ASP A 455 -12.56 22.99 -12.01
C ASP A 455 -11.32 23.53 -12.74
N LYS A 456 -11.55 24.27 -13.82
CA LYS A 456 -10.49 24.85 -14.63
C LYS A 456 -9.72 25.97 -13.89
N GLU A 457 -10.39 26.72 -13.04
CA GLU A 457 -9.78 27.78 -12.25
C GLU A 457 -8.85 27.18 -11.18
N MET A 458 -9.32 26.17 -10.47
CA MET A 458 -8.50 25.36 -9.57
C MET A 458 -7.33 24.70 -10.29
N SER A 459 -7.54 24.18 -11.52
CA SER A 459 -6.47 23.63 -12.34
C SER A 459 -5.35 24.63 -12.58
N ASN A 460 -5.72 25.86 -12.92
CA ASN A 460 -4.75 26.93 -13.16
C ASN A 460 -4.01 27.31 -11.86
N LYS A 461 -4.74 27.46 -10.76
CA LYS A 461 -4.16 27.75 -9.44
C LYS A 461 -3.24 26.61 -8.98
N TYR A 462 -3.66 25.36 -9.12
CA TYR A 462 -2.83 24.19 -8.78
C TYR A 462 -1.51 24.15 -9.58
N LYS A 463 -1.58 24.39 -10.90
CA LYS A 463 -0.39 24.49 -11.75
C LYS A 463 0.54 25.62 -11.32
N MET A 464 -0.03 26.74 -10.89
CA MET A 464 0.74 27.88 -10.39
C MET A 464 1.43 27.55 -9.06
N VAL A 465 0.74 26.86 -8.13
CA VAL A 465 1.34 26.38 -6.87
C VAL A 465 2.51 25.44 -7.15
N GLN A 466 2.33 24.45 -8.04
CA GLN A 466 3.41 23.53 -8.44
C GLN A 466 4.59 24.27 -9.09
N TYR A 467 4.30 25.27 -9.91
CA TYR A 467 5.32 26.09 -10.53
C TYR A 467 6.14 26.86 -9.49
N VAL A 468 5.48 27.55 -8.56
CA VAL A 468 6.11 28.31 -7.49
C VAL A 468 7.04 27.42 -6.65
N VAL A 469 6.54 26.28 -6.18
CA VAL A 469 7.31 25.34 -5.34
C VAL A 469 8.54 24.80 -6.07
N SER A 470 8.41 24.51 -7.36
CA SER A 470 9.53 23.95 -8.15
C SER A 470 10.55 24.98 -8.61
N HIS A 471 10.22 26.28 -8.63
CA HIS A 471 11.08 27.33 -9.18
C HIS A 471 11.60 28.35 -8.16
N ILE A 472 11.31 28.19 -6.85
CA ILE A 472 11.77 29.17 -5.85
C ILE A 472 13.29 29.31 -5.84
N ASP A 473 14.05 28.22 -5.96
CA ASP A 473 15.52 28.27 -5.96
C ASP A 473 16.04 29.05 -7.18
N GLU A 474 15.45 28.82 -8.35
CA GLU A 474 15.77 29.52 -9.58
C GLU A 474 15.39 31.00 -9.48
N ALA A 475 14.24 31.31 -8.91
CA ALA A 475 13.76 32.67 -8.72
C ALA A 475 14.69 33.50 -7.82
N VAL A 476 15.14 32.90 -6.72
CA VAL A 476 16.12 33.53 -5.82
C VAL A 476 17.47 33.73 -6.55
N GLN A 477 17.97 32.69 -7.21
CA GLN A 477 19.27 32.71 -7.87
C GLN A 477 19.32 33.70 -9.04
N LYS A 478 18.24 33.79 -9.82
CA LYS A 478 18.15 34.67 -11.00
C LYS A 478 17.63 36.09 -10.68
N GLY A 479 17.31 36.36 -9.40
CA GLY A 479 16.85 37.68 -8.97
C GLY A 479 15.43 38.03 -9.44
N TRP A 480 14.54 37.04 -9.55
CA TRP A 480 13.12 37.27 -9.83
C TRP A 480 12.34 37.70 -8.58
N ILE A 481 12.93 37.50 -7.39
CA ILE A 481 12.40 37.98 -6.12
C ILE A 481 12.90 39.40 -5.88
N HIS A 482 11.97 40.29 -5.57
CA HIS A 482 12.21 41.70 -5.30
C HIS A 482 11.62 42.11 -3.96
N ALA A 483 12.28 43.01 -3.25
CA ALA A 483 11.70 43.67 -2.08
C ALA A 483 11.02 44.97 -2.50
N TYR A 484 9.73 45.12 -2.25
CA TYR A 484 9.01 46.38 -2.31
C TYR A 484 8.86 46.90 -0.89
N TYR A 485 8.81 48.21 -0.75
CA TYR A 485 8.84 48.91 0.53
C TYR A 485 7.54 49.67 0.72
N GLN A 486 6.85 49.42 1.82
CA GLN A 486 5.67 50.19 2.19
C GLN A 486 6.03 51.16 3.31
N PRO A 487 5.86 52.51 3.13
CA PRO A 487 6.21 53.50 4.09
C PRO A 487 5.36 53.42 5.35
N VAL A 488 6.04 53.50 6.53
CA VAL A 488 5.46 53.63 7.86
C VAL A 488 5.78 55.03 8.37
N VAL A 489 4.76 55.75 8.84
CA VAL A 489 4.91 57.11 9.35
C VAL A 489 4.48 57.25 10.79
N PHE A 490 5.04 58.18 11.51
CA PHE A 490 4.47 58.57 12.82
C PHE A 490 3.08 59.15 12.68
N ALA A 491 2.16 58.77 13.56
CA ALA A 491 0.77 59.28 13.55
C ALA A 491 0.69 60.80 13.81
N LYS A 492 1.59 61.34 14.65
CA LYS A 492 1.59 62.70 15.12
C LYS A 492 1.94 63.74 14.04
N ASP A 493 2.91 63.46 13.20
CA ASP A 493 3.48 64.45 12.24
C ASP A 493 3.64 63.93 10.84
N ARG A 494 3.22 62.68 10.57
CA ARG A 494 3.27 62.01 9.27
C ARG A 494 4.67 61.84 8.70
N LYS A 495 5.72 61.95 9.52
CA LYS A 495 7.07 61.73 9.07
C LYS A 495 7.43 60.26 8.96
N LEU A 496 8.23 59.94 8.01
CA LEU A 496 8.71 58.57 7.77
C LEU A 496 9.51 58.06 8.95
N CYS A 497 9.11 56.96 9.54
CA CYS A 497 9.78 56.35 10.70
C CYS A 497 10.22 54.89 10.45
N GLY A 498 9.87 54.33 9.32
CA GLY A 498 10.25 52.98 8.91
C GLY A 498 9.62 52.62 7.56
N VAL A 499 9.96 51.44 7.08
CA VAL A 499 9.32 50.79 5.94
C VAL A 499 9.16 49.32 6.21
N GLU A 500 8.12 48.71 5.67
CA GLU A 500 7.99 47.26 5.66
C GLU A 500 8.45 46.71 4.31
N ALA A 501 9.32 45.68 4.30
CA ALA A 501 9.77 45.00 3.11
C ALA A 501 8.84 43.85 2.74
N LEU A 502 8.21 43.98 1.60
CA LEU A 502 7.21 43.05 1.09
C LEU A 502 7.73 42.32 -0.15
N ALA A 503 7.73 41.00 -0.12
CA ALA A 503 8.18 40.17 -1.23
C ALA A 503 7.33 40.36 -2.48
N ARG A 504 7.96 40.47 -3.63
CA ARG A 504 7.34 40.47 -4.97
C ARG A 504 8.09 39.50 -5.85
N TRP A 505 7.36 38.65 -6.57
CA TRP A 505 7.94 37.72 -7.53
C TRP A 505 7.58 38.16 -8.93
N ILE A 506 8.58 38.60 -9.70
CA ILE A 506 8.45 39.01 -11.09
C ILE A 506 9.03 37.92 -11.97
N ASP A 507 8.15 37.07 -12.46
CA ASP A 507 8.51 35.86 -13.19
C ASP A 507 8.64 36.16 -14.68
N PRO A 508 9.66 35.65 -15.38
CA PRO A 508 9.84 35.90 -16.81
C PRO A 508 8.75 35.29 -17.68
N LYS A 509 8.07 34.24 -17.24
CA LYS A 509 7.02 33.54 -17.98
C LYS A 509 5.61 34.03 -17.61
N TYR A 510 5.37 34.30 -16.35
CA TYR A 510 4.04 34.64 -15.84
C TYR A 510 3.89 36.12 -15.45
N GLY A 511 4.97 36.87 -15.48
CA GLY A 511 4.98 38.27 -15.05
C GLY A 511 4.88 38.40 -13.54
N PHE A 512 4.05 39.32 -13.05
CA PHE A 512 3.84 39.53 -11.63
C PHE A 512 3.01 38.40 -11.00
N LEU A 513 3.62 37.62 -10.14
CA LEU A 513 2.91 36.61 -9.33
C LEU A 513 2.37 37.25 -8.05
N SER A 514 1.11 36.95 -7.74
CA SER A 514 0.47 37.49 -6.53
C SER A 514 1.07 36.87 -5.24
N PRO A 515 1.44 37.69 -4.24
CA PRO A 515 1.86 37.19 -2.93
C PRO A 515 0.83 36.23 -2.30
N GLY A 516 -0.47 36.48 -2.48
CA GLY A 516 -1.53 35.58 -2.02
C GLY A 516 -1.56 34.19 -2.66
N ILE A 517 -0.71 33.94 -3.68
CA ILE A 517 -0.52 32.62 -4.27
C ILE A 517 0.82 32.03 -3.81
N PHE A 518 1.93 32.76 -4.01
CA PHE A 518 3.25 32.16 -3.79
C PHE A 518 3.62 32.04 -2.31
N VAL A 519 3.23 32.98 -1.45
CA VAL A 519 3.57 32.91 -0.01
C VAL A 519 2.92 31.68 0.63
N PRO A 520 1.59 31.49 0.59
CA PRO A 520 0.97 30.31 1.18
C PRO A 520 1.48 28.99 0.59
N SER A 521 1.77 28.97 -0.73
CA SER A 521 2.30 27.78 -1.39
C SER A 521 3.68 27.36 -0.86
N LEU A 522 4.52 28.33 -0.56
CA LEU A 522 5.86 28.10 0.01
C LEU A 522 5.78 27.72 1.49
N GLU A 523 4.85 28.33 2.25
CA GLU A 523 4.60 27.97 3.65
C GLU A 523 4.12 26.53 3.78
N ASP A 524 3.08 26.13 3.02
CA ASP A 524 2.54 24.76 2.99
C ASP A 524 3.59 23.72 2.60
N SER A 525 4.57 24.12 1.77
CA SER A 525 5.67 23.26 1.31
C SER A 525 6.92 23.36 2.17
N GLN A 526 6.90 24.13 3.26
CA GLN A 526 8.06 24.41 4.15
C GLN A 526 9.26 25.02 3.41
N LEU A 527 9.02 25.82 2.39
CA LEU A 527 10.04 26.48 1.57
C LEU A 527 10.05 28.00 1.74
N ALA A 528 9.22 28.58 2.62
CA ALA A 528 9.11 30.02 2.85
C ALA A 528 10.45 30.64 3.27
N TYR A 529 11.26 29.93 4.06
CA TYR A 529 12.59 30.39 4.50
C TYR A 529 13.50 30.80 3.32
N LYS A 530 13.36 30.21 2.13
CA LYS A 530 14.14 30.58 0.96
C LYS A 530 13.78 31.98 0.46
N LEU A 531 12.50 32.30 0.48
CA LEU A 531 11.96 33.59 0.13
C LEU A 531 12.39 34.64 1.16
N ASP A 532 12.19 34.38 2.44
CA ASP A 532 12.36 35.35 3.52
C ASP A 532 13.85 35.65 3.74
N LEU A 533 14.73 34.66 3.61
CA LEU A 533 16.19 34.89 3.59
C LEU A 533 16.65 35.65 2.35
N ALA A 534 16.01 35.45 1.19
CA ALA A 534 16.31 36.25 0.00
C ALA A 534 15.93 37.73 0.18
N ILE A 535 14.74 37.99 0.76
CA ILE A 535 14.32 39.35 1.11
C ILE A 535 15.27 39.98 2.12
N LEU A 536 15.64 39.26 3.18
CA LEU A 536 16.62 39.71 4.15
C LEU A 536 17.94 40.17 3.46
N GLU A 537 18.45 39.36 2.54
CA GLU A 537 19.68 39.66 1.83
C GLU A 537 19.54 40.87 0.92
N ILE A 538 18.40 41.01 0.19
CA ILE A 538 18.09 42.17 -0.66
C ILE A 538 18.02 43.46 0.19
N VAL A 539 17.30 43.41 1.33
CA VAL A 539 17.14 44.55 2.24
C VAL A 539 18.49 44.99 2.80
N CYS A 540 19.29 44.05 3.34
CA CYS A 540 20.61 44.36 3.88
C CYS A 540 21.56 44.95 2.81
N LYS A 541 21.50 44.43 1.59
CA LYS A 541 22.26 44.96 0.44
C LYS A 541 21.86 46.41 0.11
N ASN A 542 20.55 46.69 0.11
CA ASN A 542 20.04 48.05 -0.16
C ASN A 542 20.44 49.02 0.97
N MET A 543 20.29 48.61 2.24
CA MET A 543 20.73 49.40 3.38
C MET A 543 22.25 49.70 3.33
N ARG A 544 23.07 48.72 2.92
CA ARG A 544 24.51 48.93 2.75
C ARG A 544 24.84 50.03 1.72
N ARG A 545 24.09 50.04 0.59
CA ARG A 545 24.24 51.12 -0.42
C ARG A 545 23.96 52.50 0.14
N VAL A 546 22.88 52.65 0.96
CA VAL A 546 22.51 53.93 1.62
C VAL A 546 23.66 54.38 2.55
N LEU A 547 24.19 53.45 3.36
CA LEU A 547 25.31 53.73 4.26
C LEU A 547 26.58 54.17 3.48
N ASP A 548 26.88 53.48 2.39
CA ASP A 548 28.07 53.78 1.57
C ASP A 548 27.96 55.16 0.90
N ASN A 549 26.73 55.60 0.61
CA ASN A 549 26.44 56.96 0.10
C ASN A 549 26.44 58.02 1.20
N GLY A 550 26.53 57.67 2.48
CA GLY A 550 26.46 58.60 3.59
C GLY A 550 25.06 59.16 3.86
N GLU A 551 24.02 58.44 3.39
CA GLU A 551 22.62 58.81 3.55
C GLU A 551 22.03 58.20 4.82
N VAL A 552 20.88 58.73 5.27
CA VAL A 552 20.16 58.24 6.48
C VAL A 552 19.42 56.95 6.19
N ILE A 553 19.71 55.88 6.93
CA ILE A 553 18.99 54.61 6.82
C ILE A 553 17.57 54.76 7.37
N VAL A 554 16.59 54.27 6.63
CA VAL A 554 15.23 54.05 7.09
C VAL A 554 15.12 52.67 7.69
N PRO A 555 14.71 52.50 8.95
CA PRO A 555 14.49 51.20 9.55
C PRO A 555 13.50 50.38 8.77
N THR A 556 13.83 49.08 8.57
CA THR A 556 13.03 48.19 7.73
C THR A 556 12.61 46.97 8.52
N SER A 557 11.33 46.62 8.44
CA SER A 557 10.83 45.37 8.96
C SER A 557 10.72 44.31 7.89
N ILE A 558 10.93 43.05 8.28
CA ILE A 558 10.90 41.87 7.41
C ILE A 558 10.05 40.78 8.08
N ASN A 559 9.18 40.18 7.31
CA ASN A 559 8.34 39.06 7.71
C ASN A 559 9.14 37.75 7.73
N PHE A 560 8.91 36.92 8.76
CA PHE A 560 9.35 35.54 8.85
C PHE A 560 8.18 34.63 9.18
N SER A 561 8.02 33.58 8.40
CA SER A 561 6.96 32.62 8.63
C SER A 561 7.34 31.67 9.80
N ARG A 562 6.34 31.14 10.48
CA ARG A 562 6.56 30.10 11.51
C ARG A 562 7.34 28.90 11.00
N ALA A 563 7.04 28.47 9.77
CA ALA A 563 7.67 27.31 9.17
C ALA A 563 9.20 27.47 9.08
N ASP A 564 9.69 28.69 8.93
CA ASP A 564 11.11 29.00 8.82
C ASP A 564 11.90 28.55 10.05
N PHE A 565 11.38 28.86 11.25
CA PHE A 565 12.01 28.53 12.52
C PHE A 565 12.10 27.03 12.79
N SER A 566 11.27 26.21 12.11
CA SER A 566 11.31 24.76 12.24
C SER A 566 12.28 24.09 11.26
N VAL A 567 12.67 24.79 10.19
CA VAL A 567 13.50 24.25 9.10
C VAL A 567 14.93 24.76 9.19
N VAL A 568 15.13 26.03 9.57
CA VAL A 568 16.44 26.70 9.57
C VAL A 568 16.65 27.46 10.89
N ASP A 569 17.90 27.57 11.32
CA ASP A 569 18.27 28.43 12.46
C ASP A 569 18.21 29.92 12.05
N ILE A 570 17.00 30.48 11.97
CA ILE A 570 16.74 31.86 11.55
C ILE A 570 17.53 32.90 12.37
N PRO A 571 17.63 32.81 13.71
CA PRO A 571 18.46 33.76 14.47
C PRO A 571 19.91 33.84 13.98
N SER A 572 20.53 32.71 13.69
CA SER A 572 21.89 32.65 13.16
C SER A 572 22.00 33.20 11.74
N GLU A 573 21.02 32.95 10.89
CA GLU A 573 20.99 33.48 9.53
C GLU A 573 20.81 35.01 9.50
N ILE A 574 19.94 35.57 10.36
CA ILE A 574 19.79 37.02 10.49
C ILE A 574 21.12 37.66 10.87
N VAL A 575 21.79 37.11 11.90
CA VAL A 575 23.13 37.63 12.34
C VAL A 575 24.16 37.47 11.23
N ARG A 576 24.17 36.35 10.51
CA ARG A 576 25.09 36.09 9.41
C ARG A 576 24.96 37.14 8.29
N VAL A 577 23.70 37.39 7.86
CA VAL A 577 23.43 38.31 6.75
C VAL A 577 23.70 39.76 7.17
N THR A 578 23.21 40.21 8.35
CA THR A 578 23.44 41.56 8.84
C THR A 578 24.94 41.84 9.07
N SER A 579 25.71 40.87 9.58
CA SER A 579 27.15 40.96 9.72
C SER A 579 27.85 41.05 8.36
N LYS A 580 27.45 40.25 7.38
CA LYS A 580 27.98 40.25 6.00
C LYS A 580 27.90 41.64 5.37
N TYR A 581 26.82 42.38 5.60
CA TYR A 581 26.61 43.72 5.05
C TYR A 581 26.96 44.85 6.06
N ASN A 582 27.38 44.50 7.26
CA ASN A 582 27.69 45.41 8.35
C ASN A 582 26.53 46.40 8.63
N ILE A 583 25.32 45.84 8.80
CA ILE A 583 24.11 46.60 9.12
C ILE A 583 23.93 46.67 10.63
N PRO A 584 23.76 47.87 11.23
CA PRO A 584 23.43 47.98 12.66
C PRO A 584 22.03 47.40 12.95
N THR A 585 21.94 46.61 14.01
CA THR A 585 20.72 45.82 14.33
C THR A 585 19.48 46.66 14.59
N GLN A 586 19.64 47.90 15.04
CA GLN A 586 18.57 48.85 15.27
C GLN A 586 17.77 49.27 14.04
N TYR A 587 18.28 49.03 12.82
CA TYR A 587 17.60 49.36 11.57
C TYR A 587 16.87 48.16 10.97
N LEU A 588 16.98 46.98 11.54
CA LEU A 588 16.28 45.81 11.06
C LEU A 588 15.29 45.30 12.14
N HIS A 589 14.06 45.16 11.77
CA HIS A 589 13.00 44.65 12.62
C HIS A 589 12.45 43.33 12.07
N ILE A 590 12.08 42.40 12.94
CA ILE A 590 11.62 41.06 12.57
C ILE A 590 10.12 40.98 12.90
N GLU A 591 9.30 40.71 11.89
CA GLU A 591 7.87 40.53 12.03
C GLU A 591 7.51 39.05 12.12
N ILE A 592 6.63 38.71 13.06
CA ILE A 592 6.12 37.35 13.29
C ILE A 592 4.61 37.45 13.47
N THR A 593 3.85 36.70 12.67
CA THR A 593 2.40 36.72 12.71
C THR A 593 1.83 36.08 13.99
N GLU A 594 0.64 36.53 14.39
CA GLU A 594 -0.06 35.97 15.54
C GLU A 594 -0.32 34.46 15.41
N SER A 595 -0.68 34.00 14.22
CA SER A 595 -0.95 32.59 13.94
C SER A 595 0.27 31.67 14.17
N ALA A 596 1.48 32.22 14.07
CA ALA A 596 2.72 31.50 14.36
C ALA A 596 2.87 31.08 15.83
N LEU A 597 2.10 31.66 16.74
CA LEU A 597 2.21 31.51 18.21
C LEU A 597 1.17 30.57 18.81
N LEU A 598 0.19 30.10 18.02
CA LEU A 598 -0.96 29.33 18.54
C LEU A 598 -0.64 27.90 18.97
N GLU A 599 0.47 27.33 18.55
CA GLU A 599 0.90 26.00 18.98
C GLU A 599 2.14 26.11 19.88
N GLU A 600 2.11 25.49 21.04
CA GLU A 600 3.22 25.47 22.02
C GLU A 600 4.42 24.70 21.44
N HIS A 601 5.33 25.41 20.76
CA HIS A 601 6.64 24.89 20.44
C HIS A 601 7.69 25.64 21.25
N VAL A 602 8.45 24.91 22.03
CA VAL A 602 9.55 25.42 22.88
C VAL A 602 10.59 26.17 22.04
N ASP A 603 10.78 25.74 20.79
CA ASP A 603 11.82 26.24 19.89
C ASP A 603 11.62 27.69 19.43
N LEU A 604 10.38 28.15 19.20
CA LEU A 604 10.10 29.51 18.74
C LEU A 604 10.44 30.55 19.82
N LYS A 605 10.10 30.28 21.08
CA LYS A 605 10.42 31.18 22.20
C LYS A 605 11.91 31.35 22.38
N GLU A 606 12.69 30.27 22.24
CA GLU A 606 14.16 30.32 22.30
C GLU A 606 14.72 31.12 21.13
N ALA A 607 14.22 30.89 19.93
CA ALA A 607 14.64 31.63 18.74
C ALA A 607 14.39 33.14 18.88
N MET A 608 13.21 33.54 19.38
CA MET A 608 12.87 34.95 19.63
C MET A 608 13.80 35.56 20.68
N ASN A 609 14.10 34.85 21.77
CA ASN A 609 15.06 35.31 22.78
C ASN A 609 16.46 35.52 22.20
N ARG A 610 16.90 34.65 21.30
CA ARG A 610 18.20 34.77 20.59
C ARG A 610 18.20 35.98 19.65
N ILE A 611 17.10 36.26 18.94
CA ILE A 611 16.95 37.45 18.08
C ILE A 611 17.08 38.70 18.94
N LYS A 612 16.36 38.81 20.06
CA LYS A 612 16.43 39.95 21.00
C LYS A 612 17.81 40.10 21.63
N TYR A 613 18.44 38.99 22.05
CA TYR A 613 19.78 39.01 22.64
C TYR A 613 20.82 39.63 21.68
N ASN A 614 20.62 39.41 20.37
CA ASN A 614 21.45 40.00 19.33
C ASN A 614 21.11 41.46 18.99
N GLY A 615 20.12 42.05 19.66
CA GLY A 615 19.75 43.49 19.55
C GLY A 615 18.75 43.83 18.48
N PHE A 616 18.05 42.81 17.92
CA PHE A 616 16.96 43.06 16.95
C PHE A 616 15.63 43.25 17.68
N SER A 617 14.78 44.12 17.11
CA SER A 617 13.40 44.34 17.55
C SER A 617 12.48 43.33 16.91
N ILE A 618 11.52 42.76 17.69
CA ILE A 618 10.52 41.81 17.21
C ILE A 618 9.13 42.43 17.28
N TRP A 619 8.43 42.38 16.15
CA TRP A 619 7.08 42.96 16.00
C TRP A 619 6.06 41.82 15.87
N LEU A 620 4.92 41.99 16.55
CA LEU A 620 3.80 41.07 16.41
C LEU A 620 2.90 41.57 15.28
N ASP A 621 2.76 40.76 14.26
CA ASP A 621 1.99 41.06 13.05
C ASP A 621 0.59 40.42 13.07
N ASP A 622 -0.34 40.99 12.28
CA ASP A 622 -1.71 40.52 12.08
C ASP A 622 -2.54 40.38 13.40
N PHE A 623 -2.27 41.18 14.41
CA PHE A 623 -2.98 41.07 15.68
C PHE A 623 -4.48 41.33 15.53
N GLY A 624 -5.28 40.27 15.87
CA GLY A 624 -6.74 40.30 15.83
C GLY A 624 -7.37 39.68 14.61
N SER A 625 -6.58 39.15 13.68
CA SER A 625 -7.07 38.41 12.51
C SER A 625 -7.55 37.00 12.88
N GLY A 626 -7.18 36.46 14.04
CA GLY A 626 -7.41 35.10 14.51
C GLY A 626 -7.96 34.95 15.91
N TYR A 627 -7.72 33.82 16.54
CA TYR A 627 -8.08 33.54 17.95
C TYR A 627 -7.02 34.08 18.91
N SER A 628 -6.84 35.39 18.95
CA SER A 628 -5.88 36.03 19.87
C SER A 628 -6.12 35.63 21.31
N SER A 629 -5.23 34.89 21.92
CA SER A 629 -5.24 34.76 23.36
C SER A 629 -4.31 35.82 23.96
N PHE A 630 -4.81 36.60 24.93
CA PHE A 630 -3.98 37.51 25.73
C PHE A 630 -2.79 36.80 26.41
N ASN A 631 -2.82 35.48 26.48
CA ASN A 631 -1.72 34.66 26.98
C ASN A 631 -0.46 34.79 26.08
N THR A 632 -0.62 34.92 24.77
CA THR A 632 0.48 35.09 23.81
C THR A 632 1.30 36.36 24.12
N LEU A 633 0.62 37.50 24.40
CA LEU A 633 1.30 38.74 24.75
C LEU A 633 1.99 38.69 26.13
N LYS A 634 1.53 37.81 27.03
CA LYS A 634 2.16 37.59 28.35
C LYS A 634 3.44 36.72 28.20
N ASP A 635 3.42 35.75 27.31
CA ASP A 635 4.46 34.70 27.24
C ASP A 635 5.63 35.08 26.35
N TYR A 636 5.44 36.01 25.42
CA TYR A 636 6.43 36.46 24.45
C TYR A 636 6.71 37.95 24.56
N ALA A 637 7.95 38.37 24.40
CA ALA A 637 8.37 39.77 24.49
C ALA A 637 8.43 40.40 23.09
N PHE A 638 7.41 41.19 22.75
CA PHE A 638 7.36 41.98 21.51
C PHE A 638 7.66 43.48 21.81
N ASP A 639 8.17 44.20 20.82
CA ASP A 639 8.47 45.61 20.92
C ASP A 639 7.38 46.48 20.28
N VAL A 640 6.70 45.95 19.26
CA VAL A 640 5.64 46.62 18.53
C VAL A 640 4.48 45.64 18.30
N LEU A 641 3.27 46.16 18.44
CA LEU A 641 2.03 45.45 18.07
C LEU A 641 1.46 46.10 16.81
N LYS A 642 1.31 45.35 15.72
CA LYS A 642 0.67 45.77 14.48
C LYS A 642 -0.81 45.38 14.52
N LEU A 643 -1.70 46.37 14.43
CA LEU A 643 -3.12 46.11 14.33
C LEU A 643 -3.50 45.87 12.90
N ASP A 644 -4.06 44.69 12.64
CA ASP A 644 -4.49 44.29 11.31
C ASP A 644 -5.61 45.17 10.72
N LEU A 645 -5.65 45.30 9.40
CA LEU A 645 -6.69 45.98 8.62
C LEU A 645 -8.12 45.58 9.03
N GLU A 646 -8.35 44.33 9.48
CA GLU A 646 -9.67 43.84 9.91
C GLU A 646 -10.28 44.69 11.01
N PHE A 647 -9.48 45.24 11.92
CA PHE A 647 -9.96 46.19 12.94
C PHE A 647 -10.50 47.49 12.34
N LEU A 648 -9.99 47.93 11.21
CA LEU A 648 -10.46 49.12 10.51
C LEU A 648 -11.65 48.84 9.59
N LYS A 649 -11.92 47.57 9.26
CA LYS A 649 -13.15 47.19 8.56
C LYS A 649 -14.38 47.53 9.38
N GLY A 650 -15.31 48.24 8.79
CA GLY A 650 -16.50 48.73 9.50
C GLY A 650 -16.26 49.90 10.44
N PHE A 651 -15.10 50.56 10.38
CA PHE A 651 -14.73 51.73 11.22
C PHE A 651 -15.82 52.80 11.28
N SER A 652 -16.47 53.14 10.16
CA SER A 652 -17.53 54.13 10.08
C SER A 652 -18.94 53.56 10.29
N THR A 653 -19.12 52.21 10.14
CA THR A 653 -20.44 51.56 10.15
C THR A 653 -20.74 50.82 11.44
N ASN A 654 -19.72 50.27 12.12
CA ASN A 654 -19.87 49.49 13.33
C ASN A 654 -19.49 50.32 14.58
N LYS A 655 -20.47 50.65 15.41
CA LYS A 655 -20.29 51.42 16.65
C LYS A 655 -19.30 50.83 17.66
N LYS A 656 -18.99 49.52 17.55
CA LYS A 656 -18.06 48.84 18.45
C LYS A 656 -16.61 48.92 17.99
N SER A 657 -16.34 49.23 16.70
CA SER A 657 -14.96 49.22 16.14
C SER A 657 -14.05 50.24 16.85
N LYS A 658 -14.47 51.52 16.94
CA LYS A 658 -13.66 52.55 17.59
C LYS A 658 -13.30 52.23 19.05
N PRO A 659 -14.26 51.80 19.92
CA PRO A 659 -13.93 51.37 21.29
C PRO A 659 -12.98 50.18 21.38
N LEU A 660 -13.10 49.19 20.50
CA LEU A 660 -12.21 48.02 20.47
C LEU A 660 -10.78 48.39 20.08
N ILE A 661 -10.61 49.18 19.02
CA ILE A 661 -9.29 49.67 18.58
C ILE A 661 -8.62 50.43 19.73
N LYS A 662 -9.39 51.35 20.42
CA LYS A 662 -8.88 52.11 21.58
C LYS A 662 -8.43 51.18 22.71
N ALA A 663 -9.22 50.15 23.03
CA ALA A 663 -8.89 49.21 24.12
C ALA A 663 -7.60 48.43 23.82
N VAL A 664 -7.38 48.02 22.57
CA VAL A 664 -6.14 47.34 22.16
C VAL A 664 -4.92 48.24 22.25
N ILE A 665 -5.04 49.50 21.79
CA ILE A 665 -3.92 50.45 21.87
C ILE A 665 -3.60 50.80 23.34
N ASP A 666 -4.62 51.02 24.19
CA ASP A 666 -4.43 51.30 25.62
C ASP A 666 -3.77 50.09 26.32
N MET A 667 -4.18 48.89 25.99
CA MET A 667 -3.56 47.66 26.51
C MET A 667 -2.08 47.56 26.10
N ALA A 668 -1.75 47.72 24.80
CA ALA A 668 -0.38 47.65 24.30
C ALA A 668 0.53 48.64 25.06
N LYS A 669 0.07 49.85 25.28
CA LYS A 669 0.80 50.85 26.07
C LYS A 669 1.06 50.44 27.51
N GLN A 670 0.06 49.80 28.16
CA GLN A 670 0.21 49.33 29.56
C GLN A 670 1.25 48.23 29.75
N ILE A 671 1.62 47.54 28.68
CA ILE A 671 2.63 46.49 28.66
C ILE A 671 3.92 46.93 27.93
N ASP A 672 4.13 48.23 27.79
CA ASP A 672 5.29 48.89 27.20
C ASP A 672 5.55 48.48 25.73
N MET A 673 4.50 48.15 24.98
CA MET A 673 4.56 47.89 23.54
C MET A 673 4.18 49.14 22.75
N ARG A 674 4.94 49.44 21.71
CA ARG A 674 4.58 50.46 20.73
C ARG A 674 3.48 49.93 19.81
N THR A 675 2.77 50.83 19.15
CA THR A 675 1.62 50.45 18.30
C THR A 675 1.79 50.96 16.89
N LEU A 676 1.41 50.10 15.92
CA LEU A 676 1.31 50.42 14.51
C LEU A 676 -0.07 49.96 14.01
N ALA A 677 -0.79 50.84 13.30
CA ALA A 677 -2.05 50.48 12.67
C ALA A 677 -1.84 50.31 11.16
N GLU A 678 -2.26 49.18 10.64
CA GLU A 678 -2.19 48.81 9.23
C GLU A 678 -3.46 49.16 8.46
N GLY A 679 -3.36 49.20 7.12
CA GLY A 679 -4.51 49.40 6.25
C GLY A 679 -5.22 50.74 6.44
N VAL A 680 -4.52 51.79 6.86
CA VAL A 680 -5.08 53.15 6.97
C VAL A 680 -5.32 53.71 5.57
N GLU A 681 -6.60 53.92 5.24
CA GLU A 681 -7.01 54.38 3.90
C GLU A 681 -7.57 55.80 3.87
N THR A 682 -8.09 56.29 5.03
CA THR A 682 -8.73 57.59 5.09
C THR A 682 -8.13 58.51 6.17
N GLU A 683 -8.23 59.83 5.97
CA GLU A 683 -7.74 60.78 6.95
C GLU A 683 -8.51 60.70 8.29
N GLU A 684 -9.81 60.39 8.21
CA GLU A 684 -10.63 60.19 9.45
C GLU A 684 -10.06 59.04 10.30
N GLN A 685 -9.65 57.94 9.69
CA GLN A 685 -9.01 56.82 10.41
C GLN A 685 -7.69 57.25 11.05
N ALA A 686 -6.89 57.97 10.28
CA ALA A 686 -5.57 58.41 10.72
C ALA A 686 -5.65 59.43 11.89
N GLU A 687 -6.59 60.40 11.81
CA GLU A 687 -6.86 61.40 12.90
C GLU A 687 -7.36 60.67 14.15
N PHE A 688 -8.29 59.73 14.00
CA PHE A 688 -8.79 58.95 15.13
C PHE A 688 -7.66 58.14 15.80
N LEU A 689 -6.85 57.40 15.02
CA LEU A 689 -5.75 56.61 15.55
C LEU A 689 -4.72 57.47 16.28
N ASN A 690 -4.39 58.64 15.73
CA ASN A 690 -3.53 59.62 16.41
C ASN A 690 -4.18 60.12 17.71
N SER A 691 -5.48 60.41 17.72
CA SER A 691 -6.21 60.93 18.90
C SER A 691 -6.24 59.96 20.09
N ILE A 692 -6.26 58.64 19.80
CA ILE A 692 -6.20 57.60 20.84
C ILE A 692 -4.77 57.17 21.17
N GLY A 693 -3.77 57.81 20.50
CA GLY A 693 -2.36 57.64 20.75
C GLY A 693 -1.72 56.40 20.13
N CYS A 694 -2.19 55.94 18.99
CA CYS A 694 -1.42 55.05 18.11
C CYS A 694 -0.16 55.79 17.68
N GLU A 695 1.00 55.12 17.70
CA GLU A 695 2.28 55.78 17.40
C GLU A 695 2.58 55.81 15.92
N ARG A 696 2.28 54.75 15.20
CA ARG A 696 2.69 54.57 13.79
C ARG A 696 1.49 54.19 12.92
N LEU A 697 1.52 54.61 11.67
CA LEU A 697 0.49 54.34 10.68
C LEU A 697 1.12 53.78 9.38
N GLN A 698 0.46 52.82 8.79
CA GLN A 698 0.77 52.23 7.49
C GLN A 698 -0.50 52.00 6.71
N GLY A 699 -0.49 52.28 5.40
CA GLY A 699 -1.66 52.04 4.55
C GLY A 699 -1.64 52.86 3.26
N TYR A 700 -2.68 52.68 2.46
CA TYR A 700 -2.78 53.32 1.16
C TYR A 700 -3.01 54.84 1.24
N LEU A 701 -3.40 55.35 2.37
CA LEU A 701 -3.41 56.79 2.63
C LEU A 701 -2.00 57.39 2.50
N ILE A 702 -0.97 56.66 2.94
CA ILE A 702 0.42 57.09 2.91
C ILE A 702 1.05 56.72 1.55
N SER A 703 1.11 55.39 1.28
CA SER A 703 1.60 54.87 0.00
C SER A 703 1.23 53.39 -0.15
N LYS A 704 1.06 52.94 -1.40
CA LYS A 704 1.14 51.51 -1.70
C LYS A 704 2.60 51.05 -1.59
N PRO A 705 2.85 49.75 -1.50
CA PRO A 705 4.22 49.20 -1.61
C PRO A 705 4.87 49.68 -2.92
N ILE A 706 6.07 50.28 -2.81
CA ILE A 706 6.85 50.87 -3.92
C ILE A 706 8.21 50.23 -4.03
N THR A 707 8.88 50.38 -5.18
CA THR A 707 10.25 49.92 -5.38
C THR A 707 11.25 50.69 -4.49
N TYR A 708 12.45 50.12 -4.36
CA TYR A 708 13.54 50.81 -3.64
C TYR A 708 13.89 52.17 -4.27
N GLU A 709 13.91 52.25 -5.59
CA GLU A 709 14.18 53.47 -6.36
C GLU A 709 13.10 54.52 -6.12
N GLU A 710 11.82 54.16 -6.18
CA GLU A 710 10.69 55.05 -5.89
C GLU A 710 10.69 55.56 -4.45
N LEU A 711 11.13 54.74 -3.48
CA LEU A 711 11.27 55.15 -2.09
C LEU A 711 12.34 56.25 -1.96
N ASN A 712 13.52 56.01 -2.52
CA ASN A 712 14.63 56.97 -2.49
C ASN A 712 14.29 58.29 -3.22
N ASP A 713 13.67 58.18 -4.39
CA ASP A 713 13.17 59.35 -5.12
C ASP A 713 12.13 60.14 -4.30
N GLY A 714 11.22 59.43 -3.60
CA GLY A 714 10.22 60.05 -2.72
C GLY A 714 10.85 60.74 -1.52
N ILE A 715 11.93 60.22 -0.95
CA ILE A 715 12.71 60.87 0.12
C ILE A 715 13.43 62.10 -0.45
N ALA A 716 14.14 61.98 -1.57
CA ALA A 716 14.90 63.03 -2.19
C ALA A 716 13.99 64.24 -2.60
N ASN A 717 12.79 63.94 -3.13
CA ASN A 717 11.83 64.97 -3.59
C ASN A 717 10.95 65.54 -2.45
N GLY A 718 11.16 65.09 -1.18
CA GLY A 718 10.40 65.57 -0.03
C GLY A 718 8.97 65.04 0.09
N LYS A 719 8.58 64.01 -0.70
CA LYS A 719 7.32 63.32 -0.57
C LYS A 719 7.28 62.54 0.77
N PHE A 720 8.40 61.91 1.13
CA PHE A 720 8.59 61.26 2.42
C PHE A 720 9.65 62.03 3.23
N VAL A 721 9.23 62.71 4.27
CA VAL A 721 10.14 63.46 5.14
C VAL A 721 10.59 62.54 6.26
N ILE A 722 11.87 62.23 6.34
CA ILE A 722 12.44 61.37 7.38
C ILE A 722 12.27 62.09 8.77
N SER A 723 11.93 61.31 9.78
CA SER A 723 11.81 61.85 11.14
C SER A 723 13.21 62.11 11.72
N LYS A 724 13.35 63.27 12.40
CA LYS A 724 14.60 63.60 13.13
C LYS A 724 14.96 62.60 14.25
N GLU A 725 13.99 61.77 14.66
CA GLU A 725 14.25 60.70 15.64
C GLU A 725 15.10 59.57 15.03
N LEU A 726 15.32 59.56 13.70
CA LEU A 726 16.18 58.61 12.99
C LEU A 726 17.54 59.20 12.62
N GLU A 727 17.70 60.52 12.65
CA GLU A 727 18.97 61.21 12.51
C GLU A 727 19.79 61.11 13.82
#